data_aad84ab9ac10caa51e38a614a68da567
#
_entry.id   aad84ab9ac10caa51e38a614a68da567
#
_cell.length_a   1.000
_cell.length_b   1.000
_cell.length_c   1.000
_cell.angle_alpha   90.00
_cell.angle_beta   90.00
_cell.angle_gamma   90.00
#
_symmetry.space_group_name_H-M   'P 1'
#
loop_
_entity.id
_entity.type
_entity.pdbx_description
1 polymer ?
#
loop_
_entity_poly.entity_id
_entity_poly.type
_entity_poly.pdbx_seq_one_letter_code
_entity_poly.pdbx_strand_id
1 'polypeptide(L)'
;VTTSEPSPRRYTLARPAYADLYGPTTGDRIRLADTDLLVEIEEDRCGGPGRAGEEAVFGGGKVIRESMGQSRASRADGTPDTVVTGVVVLDHWGIVKADVGIRDGRVVALGKAGNPDTMDGVHPDLVIGPETEIIAGNGKILTAGGIDTHVHFISPGLVDEAIGSGITTMVGGGTGPAEGTKATTITPGSWHLARMFEALEDSPVNLGFLGKGNTTSYASMRAQLRAGAVGFKIHEDWGATPAVIDACLDVCEESGAQLAIHTDTLNEAGFVGDTFAAVRGRTLHAFHVEGAGGGHAPDMITAVSLPHILPSSTNPTRPHTVNTVEEHLDMLMVCHHLNPAVPEDLAFAESRIRPSTIAAEDILHDLGAISIMSSDSQAMGRVGEVVLRTWQTAHVMKRRRGSLPGDGRADNLRARRYVAKYTINAALAQGLDAEVGSVEPGKLADLVLWDPAFFGVKPHLVLKGGQIAWAQTGDANASIPMPQPVLPRPMFGAMGAAPAGLSLNFVTQAALDDGLPERLGLRRTFTAIRSTRGLGKADMRLNDALPRVEVAPDSFAVTIDGELVEPEPVTELPWPSGTSCSDPRSARSRTHPVAATDRTRIHPPAPHRPDRTRRKGASVPLPAALLVLADGRLPAGGHAHSGGAEEAVADGRVSGPADLYAYCLGRAHTTGLVAASLAAAAADGLDPL
;
A
#
# COMPACT_ATOMS: atom_id res chain seq x y z
N VAL A 1 -63.33 7.84 30.35
CA VAL A 1 -62.00 8.37 30.60
C VAL A 1 -61.07 7.74 29.54
N THR A 2 -60.85 8.46 28.45
CA THR A 2 -59.90 8.08 27.42
C THR A 2 -58.48 8.42 27.95
N THR A 3 -57.74 7.41 28.35
CA THR A 3 -56.32 7.54 28.64
C THR A 3 -55.61 7.70 27.31
N SER A 4 -55.21 8.96 26.99
CA SER A 4 -54.26 9.19 25.90
C SER A 4 -52.91 8.55 26.28
N GLU A 5 -52.48 7.55 25.52
CA GLU A 5 -51.13 7.05 25.62
C GLU A 5 -50.15 8.21 25.44
N PRO A 6 -49.14 8.34 26.30
CA PRO A 6 -48.15 9.39 26.14
C PRO A 6 -47.42 9.14 24.82
N SER A 7 -47.41 10.12 23.90
CA SER A 7 -46.60 10.08 22.68
C SER A 7 -45.16 9.70 23.06
N PRO A 8 -44.54 8.73 22.35
CA PRO A 8 -43.20 8.33 22.62
C PRO A 8 -42.28 9.58 22.58
N ARG A 9 -41.53 9.82 23.66
CA ARG A 9 -40.56 10.93 23.70
C ARG A 9 -39.55 10.68 22.63
N ARG A 10 -39.54 11.48 21.58
CA ARG A 10 -38.46 11.47 20.57
C ARG A 10 -37.17 11.86 21.21
N TYR A 11 -36.26 10.91 21.31
CA TYR A 11 -34.86 11.20 21.71
C TYR A 11 -34.14 11.78 20.49
N THR A 12 -33.43 12.91 20.64
CA THR A 12 -32.62 13.52 19.60
C THR A 12 -31.17 13.53 20.05
N LEU A 13 -30.29 13.10 19.16
CA LEU A 13 -28.85 13.08 19.37
C LEU A 13 -28.20 14.04 18.36
N ALA A 14 -27.29 14.90 18.83
CA ALA A 14 -26.52 15.78 17.95
C ALA A 14 -25.57 14.95 17.07
N ARG A 15 -25.36 15.40 15.81
CA ARG A 15 -24.50 14.68 14.84
C ARG A 15 -23.11 14.30 15.40
N PRO A 16 -22.34 15.20 16.06
CA PRO A 16 -21.07 14.82 16.66
C PRO A 16 -21.19 13.71 17.71
N ALA A 17 -22.17 13.80 18.60
CA ALA A 17 -22.41 12.77 19.62
C ALA A 17 -22.84 11.42 19.00
N TYR A 18 -23.59 11.45 17.89
CA TYR A 18 -23.91 10.24 17.12
C TYR A 18 -22.63 9.63 16.53
N ALA A 19 -21.79 10.45 15.89
CA ALA A 19 -20.54 9.99 15.29
C ALA A 19 -19.54 9.42 16.34
N ASP A 20 -19.52 9.99 17.54
CA ASP A 20 -18.69 9.47 18.64
C ASP A 20 -19.14 8.09 19.12
N LEU A 21 -20.45 7.78 19.05
CA LEU A 21 -21.00 6.51 19.49
C LEU A 21 -20.99 5.43 18.39
N TYR A 22 -21.35 5.80 17.16
CA TYR A 22 -21.65 4.88 16.07
C TYR A 22 -20.76 5.09 14.84
N GLY A 23 -19.87 6.05 14.88
CA GLY A 23 -19.11 6.50 13.73
C GLY A 23 -19.88 7.48 12.84
N PRO A 24 -19.22 8.10 11.85
CA PRO A 24 -19.84 9.01 10.90
C PRO A 24 -20.90 8.29 10.06
N THR A 25 -21.85 9.05 9.49
CA THR A 25 -23.00 8.53 8.74
C THR A 25 -23.22 9.32 7.45
N THR A 26 -24.22 8.98 6.66
CA THR A 26 -24.56 9.61 5.37
C THR A 26 -24.46 11.13 5.41
N GLY A 27 -23.69 11.70 4.48
CA GLY A 27 -23.43 13.13 4.36
C GLY A 27 -22.37 13.69 5.32
N ASP A 28 -21.83 12.88 6.25
CA ASP A 28 -20.64 13.25 7.02
C ASP A 28 -19.38 13.13 6.15
N ARG A 29 -18.40 13.96 6.43
CA ARG A 29 -17.15 14.00 5.68
C ARG A 29 -15.97 13.63 6.57
N ILE A 30 -15.09 12.81 6.02
CA ILE A 30 -13.88 12.32 6.68
C ILE A 30 -12.68 12.86 5.92
N ARG A 31 -11.72 13.41 6.64
CA ARG A 31 -10.41 13.74 6.07
C ARG A 31 -9.54 12.49 6.01
N LEU A 32 -8.86 12.29 4.90
CA LEU A 32 -7.92 11.19 4.72
C LEU A 32 -6.53 11.62 5.20
N ALA A 33 -6.13 11.17 6.38
CA ALA A 33 -4.87 11.51 7.05
C ALA A 33 -4.63 13.03 7.14
N ASP A 34 -3.40 13.50 6.94
CA ASP A 34 -3.03 14.93 6.92
C ASP A 34 -3.10 15.53 5.49
N THR A 35 -3.97 14.99 4.65
CA THR A 35 -4.19 15.49 3.29
C THR A 35 -5.32 16.52 3.23
N ASP A 36 -5.47 17.21 2.10
CA ASP A 36 -6.64 18.05 1.82
C ASP A 36 -7.83 17.25 1.26
N LEU A 37 -7.70 15.92 1.16
CA LEU A 37 -8.76 15.06 0.62
C LEU A 37 -9.86 14.85 1.66
N LEU A 38 -11.09 15.10 1.26
CA LEU A 38 -12.30 14.86 2.04
C LEU A 38 -13.17 13.86 1.30
N VAL A 39 -13.59 12.79 1.98
CA VAL A 39 -14.57 11.85 1.46
C VAL A 39 -15.89 12.00 2.20
N GLU A 40 -17.01 11.96 1.49
CA GLU A 40 -18.36 12.02 2.03
C GLU A 40 -19.01 10.64 1.96
N ILE A 41 -19.65 10.22 3.04
CA ILE A 41 -20.38 8.95 3.10
C ILE A 41 -21.65 9.08 2.27
N GLU A 42 -21.75 8.28 1.21
CA GLU A 42 -22.86 8.30 0.25
C GLU A 42 -24.12 7.61 0.81
N GLU A 43 -23.94 6.52 1.56
CA GLU A 43 -25.00 5.72 2.12
C GLU A 43 -24.59 5.09 3.47
N ASP A 44 -25.52 4.97 4.41
CA ASP A 44 -25.35 4.23 5.66
C ASP A 44 -26.28 3.00 5.65
N ARG A 45 -25.70 1.82 5.61
CA ARG A 45 -26.39 0.52 5.56
C ARG A 45 -26.56 -0.12 6.93
N CYS A 46 -25.93 0.44 8.00
CA CYS A 46 -26.03 -0.08 9.37
C CYS A 46 -27.26 0.42 10.12
N GLY A 47 -27.83 1.53 9.71
CA GLY A 47 -28.90 2.24 10.43
C GLY A 47 -28.96 3.68 9.97
N GLY A 48 -28.22 4.56 10.61
CA GLY A 48 -28.11 5.96 10.27
C GLY A 48 -29.27 6.85 10.71
N PRO A 49 -29.19 8.16 10.45
CA PRO A 49 -30.22 9.11 10.83
C PRO A 49 -31.60 8.77 10.25
N GLY A 50 -32.60 8.77 11.10
CA GLY A 50 -33.99 8.45 10.72
C GLY A 50 -34.33 6.95 10.75
N ARG A 51 -33.39 6.07 11.07
CA ARG A 51 -33.60 4.66 11.40
C ARG A 51 -33.38 4.44 12.90
N ALA A 52 -33.58 3.23 13.39
CA ALA A 52 -33.85 2.96 14.80
C ALA A 52 -32.70 3.14 15.80
N GLY A 53 -31.50 3.54 15.42
CA GLY A 53 -30.37 3.68 16.39
C GLY A 53 -29.96 2.36 17.07
N GLU A 54 -30.16 1.26 16.35
CA GLU A 54 -29.90 -0.13 16.81
C GLU A 54 -28.64 -0.67 16.13
N GLU A 55 -27.66 0.18 15.97
CA GLU A 55 -26.38 -0.20 15.34
C GLU A 55 -25.68 -1.27 16.16
N ALA A 56 -25.07 -2.25 15.48
CA ALA A 56 -24.31 -3.31 16.09
C ALA A 56 -23.00 -2.72 16.70
N VAL A 57 -22.99 -2.53 18.00
CA VAL A 57 -21.82 -2.03 18.76
C VAL A 57 -21.50 -3.00 19.89
N PHE A 58 -20.23 -3.45 19.93
CA PHE A 58 -19.69 -4.29 21.00
C PHE A 58 -19.14 -3.45 22.14
N GLY A 59 -19.32 -3.95 23.38
CA GLY A 59 -18.74 -3.36 24.58
C GLY A 59 -19.62 -3.51 25.83
N GLY A 60 -19.10 -3.15 26.98
CA GLY A 60 -19.85 -3.15 28.23
C GLY A 60 -21.08 -2.25 28.14
N GLY A 61 -22.27 -2.82 28.38
CA GLY A 61 -23.54 -2.09 28.27
C GLY A 61 -23.98 -1.76 26.84
N LYS A 62 -23.30 -2.26 25.80
CA LYS A 62 -23.65 -2.06 24.38
C LYS A 62 -24.60 -3.14 23.89
N VAL A 63 -25.04 -3.03 22.63
CA VAL A 63 -26.13 -3.83 22.07
C VAL A 63 -25.76 -5.28 21.76
N ILE A 64 -24.50 -5.58 21.37
CA ILE A 64 -24.07 -6.94 21.05
C ILE A 64 -23.92 -7.75 22.35
N ARG A 65 -24.99 -8.38 22.77
CA ARG A 65 -25.09 -9.25 23.94
C ARG A 65 -26.14 -10.30 23.67
N GLU A 66 -26.06 -11.44 24.34
CA GLU A 66 -27.03 -12.52 24.28
C GLU A 66 -28.46 -11.99 24.47
N SER A 67 -29.39 -12.46 23.63
CA SER A 67 -30.80 -12.08 23.58
C SER A 67 -31.05 -10.58 23.30
N MET A 68 -30.06 -9.87 22.81
CA MET A 68 -30.15 -8.50 22.31
C MET A 68 -29.62 -8.46 20.86
N GLY A 69 -28.46 -7.86 20.59
CA GLY A 69 -27.84 -7.84 19.26
C GLY A 69 -27.14 -9.14 18.87
N GLN A 70 -26.93 -10.07 19.80
CA GLN A 70 -26.50 -11.43 19.52
C GLN A 70 -27.68 -12.38 19.53
N SER A 71 -27.83 -13.14 18.46
CA SER A 71 -28.83 -14.20 18.28
C SER A 71 -28.30 -15.53 18.82
N ARG A 72 -29.17 -16.49 18.98
CA ARG A 72 -28.85 -17.90 19.29
C ARG A 72 -28.41 -18.72 18.08
N ALA A 73 -28.45 -18.15 16.88
CA ALA A 73 -28.08 -18.84 15.66
C ALA A 73 -26.58 -19.21 15.69
N SER A 74 -26.29 -20.44 15.32
CA SER A 74 -24.93 -20.97 15.26
C SER A 74 -24.30 -20.77 13.87
N ARG A 75 -23.01 -21.10 13.75
CA ARG A 75 -22.35 -21.16 12.45
C ARG A 75 -23.03 -22.11 11.47
N ALA A 76 -23.58 -23.21 11.97
CA ALA A 76 -24.36 -24.17 11.16
C ALA A 76 -25.66 -23.56 10.58
N ASP A 77 -26.23 -22.56 11.26
CA ASP A 77 -27.42 -21.83 10.81
C ASP A 77 -27.04 -20.69 9.82
N GLY A 78 -25.76 -20.48 9.53
CA GLY A 78 -25.29 -19.52 8.53
C GLY A 78 -24.67 -18.24 9.08
N THR A 79 -24.43 -18.11 10.40
CA THR A 79 -23.79 -16.90 10.95
C THR A 79 -22.38 -16.72 10.42
N PRO A 80 -21.91 -15.47 10.21
CA PRO A 80 -20.52 -15.19 9.82
C PRO A 80 -19.53 -15.58 10.93
N ASP A 81 -18.30 -15.91 10.52
CA ASP A 81 -17.18 -16.16 11.44
C ASP A 81 -16.72 -14.87 12.10
N THR A 82 -16.75 -13.76 11.34
CA THR A 82 -16.35 -12.43 11.79
C THR A 82 -17.28 -11.35 11.22
N VAL A 83 -17.55 -10.32 12.02
CA VAL A 83 -18.22 -9.10 11.56
C VAL A 83 -17.37 -7.89 11.91
N VAL A 84 -17.04 -7.07 10.90
CA VAL A 84 -16.47 -5.73 11.10
C VAL A 84 -17.64 -4.75 11.19
N THR A 85 -17.87 -4.16 12.36
CA THR A 85 -19.07 -3.34 12.60
C THR A 85 -18.87 -1.87 12.28
N GLY A 86 -19.89 -1.24 11.68
CA GLY A 86 -20.02 0.22 11.54
C GLY A 86 -18.88 0.92 10.80
N VAL A 87 -18.23 0.23 9.89
CA VAL A 87 -17.02 0.73 9.18
C VAL A 87 -17.40 1.51 7.92
N VAL A 88 -16.60 2.50 7.56
CA VAL A 88 -16.74 3.21 6.28
C VAL A 88 -15.92 2.46 5.22
N VAL A 89 -16.60 1.76 4.34
CA VAL A 89 -16.00 1.09 3.19
C VAL A 89 -15.68 2.14 2.13
N LEU A 90 -14.41 2.25 1.75
CA LEU A 90 -13.93 3.06 0.63
C LEU A 90 -13.45 2.13 -0.47
N ASP A 91 -14.20 2.09 -1.56
CA ASP A 91 -13.91 1.21 -2.70
C ASP A 91 -14.21 1.94 -4.02
N HIS A 92 -13.79 1.37 -5.15
CA HIS A 92 -14.05 1.93 -6.49
C HIS A 92 -15.54 2.11 -6.78
N TRP A 93 -16.41 1.27 -6.23
CA TRP A 93 -17.85 1.29 -6.46
C TRP A 93 -18.61 2.25 -5.55
N GLY A 94 -18.04 2.72 -4.42
CA GLY A 94 -18.72 3.65 -3.52
C GLY A 94 -17.96 3.92 -2.22
N ILE A 95 -18.50 4.86 -1.43
CA ILE A 95 -18.04 5.19 -0.08
C ILE A 95 -19.25 5.06 0.84
N VAL A 96 -19.37 3.91 1.50
CA VAL A 96 -20.57 3.56 2.28
C VAL A 96 -20.21 3.11 3.68
N LYS A 97 -21.08 3.43 4.65
CA LYS A 97 -20.99 2.82 5.98
C LYS A 97 -21.75 1.51 5.98
N ALA A 98 -21.11 0.45 6.45
CA ALA A 98 -21.73 -0.88 6.55
C ALA A 98 -21.11 -1.71 7.67
N ASP A 99 -21.82 -2.73 8.13
CA ASP A 99 -21.22 -3.90 8.76
C ASP A 99 -20.80 -4.87 7.65
N VAL A 100 -19.63 -5.48 7.79
CA VAL A 100 -19.07 -6.41 6.80
C VAL A 100 -18.93 -7.79 7.42
N GLY A 101 -19.67 -8.75 6.91
CA GLY A 101 -19.62 -10.14 7.35
C GLY A 101 -18.61 -10.95 6.56
N ILE A 102 -17.90 -11.81 7.27
CA ILE A 102 -16.87 -12.69 6.72
C ILE A 102 -17.17 -14.12 7.17
N ARG A 103 -17.15 -15.06 6.21
CA ARG A 103 -17.30 -16.48 6.46
C ARG A 103 -16.41 -17.28 5.53
N ASP A 104 -15.77 -18.34 6.05
CA ASP A 104 -14.86 -19.19 5.29
C ASP A 104 -13.79 -18.38 4.52
N GLY A 105 -13.28 -17.32 5.15
CA GLY A 105 -12.25 -16.44 4.58
C GLY A 105 -12.75 -15.47 3.51
N ARG A 106 -14.05 -15.40 3.25
CA ARG A 106 -14.64 -14.56 2.20
C ARG A 106 -15.64 -13.56 2.77
N VAL A 107 -15.75 -12.42 2.13
CA VAL A 107 -16.84 -11.45 2.38
C VAL A 107 -18.16 -12.11 1.96
N VAL A 108 -19.16 -12.13 2.86
CA VAL A 108 -20.48 -12.69 2.56
C VAL A 108 -21.54 -11.63 2.32
N ALA A 109 -21.48 -10.51 3.04
CA ALA A 109 -22.42 -9.41 2.87
C ALA A 109 -21.89 -8.09 3.41
N LEU A 110 -22.47 -6.99 2.94
CA LEU A 110 -22.34 -5.63 3.47
C LEU A 110 -23.73 -5.09 3.79
N GLY A 111 -24.00 -4.73 5.05
CA GLY A 111 -25.35 -4.29 5.47
C GLY A 111 -25.41 -3.98 6.94
N LYS A 112 -26.55 -4.25 7.56
CA LYS A 112 -26.76 -4.18 9.02
C LYS A 112 -26.58 -5.56 9.62
N ALA A 113 -25.65 -5.69 10.57
CA ALA A 113 -25.49 -6.89 11.39
C ALA A 113 -26.32 -6.82 12.67
N GLY A 114 -26.59 -7.98 13.27
CA GLY A 114 -27.27 -8.05 14.55
C GLY A 114 -28.15 -9.29 14.73
N ASN A 115 -29.17 -9.14 15.55
CA ASN A 115 -30.16 -10.18 15.85
C ASN A 115 -31.52 -9.81 15.25
N PRO A 116 -32.01 -10.52 14.23
CA PRO A 116 -33.26 -10.19 13.59
C PRO A 116 -34.50 -10.34 14.50
N ASP A 117 -34.40 -11.07 15.61
CA ASP A 117 -35.48 -11.20 16.59
C ASP A 117 -35.71 -9.92 17.40
N THR A 118 -34.72 -9.03 17.47
CA THR A 118 -34.74 -7.84 18.33
C THR A 118 -34.39 -6.55 17.60
N MET A 119 -33.85 -6.63 16.37
CA MET A 119 -33.36 -5.50 15.58
C MET A 119 -33.94 -5.55 14.16
N ASP A 120 -34.54 -4.45 13.73
CA ASP A 120 -35.08 -4.35 12.37
C ASP A 120 -33.99 -4.17 11.30
N GLY A 121 -34.23 -4.79 10.14
CA GLY A 121 -33.42 -4.61 8.94
C GLY A 121 -32.02 -5.28 8.97
N VAL A 122 -31.86 -6.27 9.84
CA VAL A 122 -30.65 -7.13 9.84
C VAL A 122 -30.58 -7.92 8.55
N HIS A 123 -29.40 -7.87 7.89
CA HIS A 123 -29.17 -8.66 6.68
C HIS A 123 -29.11 -10.16 7.02
N PRO A 124 -29.72 -11.05 6.24
CA PRO A 124 -29.76 -12.49 6.56
C PRO A 124 -28.38 -13.13 6.79
N ASP A 125 -27.38 -12.72 6.00
CA ASP A 125 -26.01 -13.24 6.11
C ASP A 125 -25.14 -12.48 7.14
N LEU A 126 -25.73 -11.56 7.92
CA LEU A 126 -25.04 -10.77 8.96
C LEU A 126 -25.65 -10.99 10.35
N VAL A 127 -26.31 -12.12 10.56
CA VAL A 127 -26.84 -12.47 11.88
C VAL A 127 -25.68 -12.80 12.81
N ILE A 128 -25.53 -12.02 13.88
CA ILE A 128 -24.48 -12.23 14.89
C ILE A 128 -24.87 -13.38 15.80
N GLY A 129 -24.08 -14.42 15.81
CA GLY A 129 -24.25 -15.58 16.69
C GLY A 129 -23.17 -15.67 17.79
N PRO A 130 -23.25 -16.70 18.65
CA PRO A 130 -22.26 -16.89 19.72
C PRO A 130 -20.86 -17.28 19.21
N GLU A 131 -20.74 -17.72 17.96
CA GLU A 131 -19.49 -18.10 17.31
C GLU A 131 -18.94 -17.01 16.41
N THR A 132 -19.56 -15.82 16.37
CA THR A 132 -19.14 -14.68 15.55
C THR A 132 -18.17 -13.79 16.32
N GLU A 133 -16.95 -13.60 15.79
CA GLU A 133 -15.99 -12.63 16.29
C GLU A 133 -16.35 -11.20 15.83
N ILE A 134 -16.13 -10.22 16.68
CA ILE A 134 -16.46 -8.82 16.41
C ILE A 134 -15.19 -7.96 16.30
N ILE A 135 -15.03 -7.30 15.16
CA ILE A 135 -14.01 -6.27 14.97
C ILE A 135 -14.73 -4.90 14.93
N ALA A 136 -14.41 -4.04 15.87
CA ALA A 136 -15.01 -2.70 15.94
C ALA A 136 -14.44 -1.78 14.84
N GLY A 137 -15.27 -1.50 13.82
CA GLY A 137 -14.93 -0.60 12.71
C GLY A 137 -15.49 0.82 12.86
N ASN A 138 -16.24 1.11 13.92
CA ASN A 138 -16.85 2.42 14.13
C ASN A 138 -15.83 3.55 14.08
N GLY A 139 -16.03 4.52 13.18
CA GLY A 139 -15.11 5.63 12.97
C GLY A 139 -13.84 5.30 12.18
N LYS A 140 -13.70 4.08 11.66
CA LYS A 140 -12.58 3.63 10.82
C LYS A 140 -12.98 3.52 9.36
N ILE A 141 -11.96 3.48 8.48
CA ILE A 141 -12.12 3.24 7.04
C ILE A 141 -11.64 1.83 6.73
N LEU A 142 -12.40 1.10 5.89
CA LEU A 142 -12.05 -0.22 5.39
C LEU A 142 -11.81 -0.13 3.88
N THR A 143 -10.71 -0.69 3.42
CA THR A 143 -10.40 -0.89 2.00
C THR A 143 -10.15 -2.37 1.71
N ALA A 144 -10.23 -2.77 0.46
CA ALA A 144 -9.61 -4.00 0.02
C ALA A 144 -8.11 -3.95 0.25
N GLY A 145 -7.49 -5.11 0.45
CA GLY A 145 -6.04 -5.23 0.51
C GLY A 145 -5.40 -4.81 -0.81
N GLY A 146 -4.28 -4.10 -0.72
CA GLY A 146 -3.54 -3.64 -1.87
C GLY A 146 -2.90 -4.78 -2.66
N ILE A 147 -2.70 -4.56 -3.94
CA ILE A 147 -2.07 -5.49 -4.89
C ILE A 147 -0.90 -4.77 -5.54
N ASP A 148 0.30 -5.26 -5.31
CA ASP A 148 1.49 -4.78 -6.00
C ASP A 148 1.80 -5.72 -7.18
N THR A 149 1.78 -5.17 -8.39
CA THR A 149 1.98 -5.93 -9.64
C THR A 149 3.39 -5.85 -10.20
N HIS A 150 4.31 -5.21 -9.48
CA HIS A 150 5.69 -5.01 -9.93
C HIS A 150 6.68 -5.25 -8.78
N VAL A 151 6.91 -6.52 -8.46
CA VAL A 151 7.72 -6.93 -7.31
C VAL A 151 8.98 -7.66 -7.75
N HIS A 152 10.16 -7.17 -7.33
CA HIS A 152 11.42 -7.90 -7.39
C HIS A 152 11.61 -8.69 -6.11
N PHE A 153 11.52 -10.02 -6.18
CA PHE A 153 11.69 -10.90 -5.00
C PHE A 153 13.17 -11.09 -4.68
N ILE A 154 13.80 -10.04 -4.11
CA ILE A 154 15.22 -10.01 -3.74
C ILE A 154 15.42 -10.45 -2.28
N SER A 155 14.67 -9.88 -1.35
CA SER A 155 14.76 -10.19 0.08
C SER A 155 13.42 -10.69 0.64
N PRO A 156 13.40 -11.78 1.41
CA PRO A 156 12.15 -12.26 2.03
C PRO A 156 11.48 -11.25 2.97
N GLY A 157 12.25 -10.37 3.61
CA GLY A 157 11.72 -9.33 4.51
C GLY A 157 10.76 -8.36 3.82
N LEU A 158 10.75 -8.33 2.51
CA LEU A 158 9.79 -7.51 1.75
C LEU A 158 8.34 -7.93 1.96
N VAL A 159 8.06 -9.17 2.38
CA VAL A 159 6.71 -9.65 2.70
C VAL A 159 6.15 -8.95 3.93
N ASP A 160 6.96 -8.75 4.96
CA ASP A 160 6.54 -8.04 6.17
C ASP A 160 6.26 -6.56 5.89
N GLU A 161 7.08 -5.93 5.04
CA GLU A 161 6.85 -4.56 4.59
C GLU A 161 5.55 -4.44 3.77
N ALA A 162 5.27 -5.42 2.90
CA ALA A 162 4.04 -5.46 2.12
C ALA A 162 2.81 -5.54 3.04
N ILE A 163 2.72 -6.59 3.86
CA ILE A 163 1.55 -6.79 4.73
C ILE A 163 1.41 -5.66 5.75
N GLY A 164 2.53 -5.14 6.28
CA GLY A 164 2.57 -4.02 7.22
C GLY A 164 2.05 -2.70 6.64
N SER A 165 2.12 -2.51 5.33
CA SER A 165 1.60 -1.34 4.61
C SER A 165 0.20 -1.53 4.01
N GLY A 166 -0.39 -2.74 4.16
CA GLY A 166 -1.71 -3.06 3.63
C GLY A 166 -1.70 -3.70 2.24
N ILE A 167 -0.54 -4.11 1.71
CA ILE A 167 -0.43 -4.91 0.49
C ILE A 167 -0.61 -6.38 0.87
N THR A 168 -1.65 -7.02 0.33
CA THR A 168 -2.01 -8.42 0.64
C THR A 168 -1.76 -9.37 -0.53
N THR A 169 -1.43 -8.84 -1.71
CA THR A 169 -1.16 -9.62 -2.92
C THR A 169 0.06 -9.04 -3.65
N MET A 170 0.97 -9.91 -4.05
CA MET A 170 2.22 -9.56 -4.72
C MET A 170 2.37 -10.35 -6.01
N VAL A 171 2.52 -9.64 -7.13
CA VAL A 171 2.81 -10.23 -8.45
C VAL A 171 4.13 -9.69 -8.95
N GLY A 172 5.02 -10.58 -9.36
CA GLY A 172 6.33 -10.18 -9.82
C GLY A 172 7.23 -11.38 -10.08
N GLY A 173 8.54 -11.20 -9.97
CA GLY A 173 9.48 -12.28 -10.17
C GLY A 173 10.80 -12.04 -9.46
N GLY A 174 11.59 -13.09 -9.37
CA GLY A 174 12.90 -13.07 -8.75
C GLY A 174 13.23 -14.35 -8.02
N THR A 175 14.47 -14.47 -7.57
CA THR A 175 15.02 -15.67 -6.91
C THR A 175 16.04 -15.30 -5.82
N GLY A 176 15.93 -14.09 -5.26
CA GLY A 176 16.94 -13.55 -4.37
C GLY A 176 17.81 -12.49 -5.09
N PRO A 177 18.93 -12.04 -4.49
CA PRO A 177 19.77 -10.95 -5.00
C PRO A 177 20.67 -11.36 -6.19
N ALA A 178 20.11 -12.13 -7.13
CA ALA A 178 20.75 -12.48 -8.39
C ALA A 178 20.64 -11.29 -9.39
N GLU A 179 21.58 -11.17 -10.32
CA GLU A 179 21.66 -10.05 -11.24
C GLU A 179 20.40 -9.91 -12.10
N GLY A 180 19.87 -11.04 -12.60
CA GLY A 180 18.61 -11.02 -13.33
C GLY A 180 17.41 -10.58 -12.48
N THR A 181 17.39 -10.84 -11.18
CA THR A 181 16.31 -10.39 -10.28
C THR A 181 16.46 -8.92 -9.93
N LYS A 182 17.68 -8.42 -9.76
CA LYS A 182 17.93 -7.00 -9.46
C LYS A 182 17.45 -6.09 -10.58
N ALA A 183 17.72 -6.50 -11.83
CA ALA A 183 17.31 -5.73 -13.00
C ALA A 183 15.87 -6.03 -13.44
N THR A 184 15.37 -7.26 -13.26
CA THR A 184 14.10 -7.69 -13.86
C THR A 184 13.18 -8.44 -12.88
N THR A 185 11.87 -8.35 -13.07
CA THR A 185 10.85 -9.07 -12.28
C THR A 185 10.58 -10.46 -12.85
N ILE A 186 11.61 -11.30 -12.96
CA ILE A 186 11.52 -12.60 -13.64
C ILE A 186 11.91 -13.73 -12.69
N THR A 187 11.05 -14.76 -12.57
CA THR A 187 11.39 -16.06 -11.99
C THR A 187 11.55 -17.06 -13.16
N PRO A 188 12.79 -17.36 -13.57
CA PRO A 188 13.01 -18.07 -14.84
C PRO A 188 12.90 -19.59 -14.66
N GLY A 189 12.05 -20.22 -15.45
CA GLY A 189 11.98 -21.66 -15.61
C GLY A 189 11.34 -22.43 -14.43
N SER A 190 11.04 -23.68 -14.70
CA SER A 190 10.21 -24.54 -13.81
C SER A 190 10.86 -24.80 -12.45
N TRP A 191 12.18 -24.92 -12.40
CA TRP A 191 12.89 -25.21 -11.16
C TRP A 191 12.80 -24.04 -10.16
N HIS A 192 13.06 -22.82 -10.64
CA HIS A 192 12.98 -21.63 -9.78
C HIS A 192 11.55 -21.32 -9.34
N LEU A 193 10.56 -21.45 -10.23
CA LEU A 193 9.15 -21.29 -9.88
C LEU A 193 8.75 -22.21 -8.72
N ALA A 194 9.11 -23.50 -8.80
CA ALA A 194 8.84 -24.46 -7.72
C ALA A 194 9.50 -24.01 -6.40
N ARG A 195 10.79 -23.65 -6.43
CA ARG A 195 11.51 -23.20 -5.20
C ARG A 195 10.91 -21.95 -4.59
N MET A 196 10.42 -21.00 -5.40
CA MET A 196 9.79 -19.78 -4.90
C MET A 196 8.43 -20.05 -4.27
N PHE A 197 7.61 -20.94 -4.83
CA PHE A 197 6.36 -21.35 -4.19
C PHE A 197 6.61 -22.03 -2.84
N GLU A 198 7.60 -22.93 -2.77
CA GLU A 198 7.98 -23.60 -1.52
C GLU A 198 8.53 -22.61 -0.47
N ALA A 199 9.37 -21.68 -0.90
CA ALA A 199 10.00 -20.69 0.00
C ALA A 199 8.98 -19.75 0.66
N LEU A 200 7.86 -19.49 -0.01
CA LEU A 200 6.85 -18.52 0.43
C LEU A 200 5.53 -19.18 0.85
N GLU A 201 5.52 -20.50 1.09
CA GLU A 201 4.30 -21.21 1.48
C GLU A 201 3.62 -20.63 2.71
N ASP A 202 4.40 -20.27 3.73
CA ASP A 202 3.89 -19.74 5.00
C ASP A 202 3.85 -18.20 5.03
N SER A 203 3.98 -17.51 3.89
CA SER A 203 3.91 -16.06 3.82
C SER A 203 2.46 -15.54 3.84
N PRO A 204 2.15 -14.44 4.55
CA PRO A 204 0.77 -13.96 4.69
C PRO A 204 0.30 -13.07 3.52
N VAL A 205 0.77 -13.32 2.30
CA VAL A 205 0.36 -12.61 1.08
C VAL A 205 -0.01 -13.59 -0.02
N ASN A 206 -0.93 -13.20 -0.90
CA ASN A 206 -1.16 -13.97 -2.12
C ASN A 206 -0.02 -13.72 -3.11
N LEU A 207 0.28 -14.70 -3.94
CA LEU A 207 1.46 -14.70 -4.82
C LEU A 207 1.11 -14.99 -6.26
N GLY A 208 1.80 -14.30 -7.18
CA GLY A 208 1.85 -14.64 -8.60
C GLY A 208 3.26 -14.42 -9.14
N PHE A 209 3.87 -15.43 -9.77
CA PHE A 209 5.22 -15.30 -10.31
C PHE A 209 5.22 -15.12 -11.82
N LEU A 210 5.97 -14.13 -12.31
CA LEU A 210 6.18 -13.86 -13.73
C LEU A 210 7.35 -14.69 -14.25
N GLY A 211 7.11 -15.46 -15.30
CA GLY A 211 8.13 -16.20 -16.04
C GLY A 211 8.93 -15.30 -16.99
N LYS A 212 9.99 -15.85 -17.57
CA LYS A 212 10.82 -15.18 -18.57
C LYS A 212 10.17 -15.19 -19.94
N GLY A 213 9.73 -14.00 -20.40
CA GLY A 213 9.17 -13.81 -21.75
C GLY A 213 10.22 -13.53 -22.84
N ASN A 214 11.48 -13.26 -22.45
CA ASN A 214 12.57 -12.93 -23.36
C ASN A 214 13.08 -14.16 -24.14
N THR A 215 12.25 -14.71 -25.00
CA THR A 215 12.59 -15.85 -25.88
C THR A 215 11.60 -15.97 -27.04
N THR A 216 12.02 -16.52 -28.15
CA THR A 216 11.15 -16.99 -29.24
C THR A 216 10.80 -18.49 -29.12
N SER A 217 11.19 -19.15 -28.01
CA SER A 217 10.89 -20.54 -27.75
C SER A 217 9.50 -20.71 -27.12
N TYR A 218 8.50 -20.97 -27.92
CA TYR A 218 7.13 -21.30 -27.47
C TYR A 218 7.10 -22.46 -26.45
N ALA A 219 7.93 -23.49 -26.67
CA ALA A 219 8.00 -24.63 -25.77
C ALA A 219 8.48 -24.24 -24.37
N SER A 220 9.50 -23.36 -24.28
CA SER A 220 10.02 -22.86 -23.00
C SER A 220 8.98 -22.02 -22.26
N MET A 221 8.27 -21.14 -22.95
CA MET A 221 7.23 -20.33 -22.36
C MET A 221 6.06 -21.18 -21.84
N ARG A 222 5.54 -22.11 -22.66
CA ARG A 222 4.48 -23.04 -22.23
C ARG A 222 4.90 -23.91 -21.04
N ALA A 223 6.18 -24.31 -20.96
CA ALA A 223 6.70 -25.06 -19.82
C ALA A 223 6.68 -24.23 -18.51
N GLN A 224 6.98 -22.93 -18.60
CA GLN A 224 6.91 -22.02 -17.43
C GLN A 224 5.47 -21.83 -16.95
N LEU A 225 4.49 -21.70 -17.87
CA LEU A 225 3.07 -21.61 -17.50
C LEU A 225 2.60 -22.88 -16.79
N ARG A 226 2.94 -24.08 -17.29
CA ARG A 226 2.64 -25.35 -16.61
C ARG A 226 3.36 -25.50 -15.27
N ALA A 227 4.46 -24.82 -15.07
CA ALA A 227 5.20 -24.79 -13.81
C ALA A 227 4.70 -23.74 -12.83
N GLY A 228 3.65 -22.96 -13.16
CA GLY A 228 2.99 -22.04 -12.26
C GLY A 228 3.27 -20.57 -12.53
N ALA A 229 3.95 -20.19 -13.61
CA ALA A 229 4.01 -18.77 -13.96
C ALA A 229 2.60 -18.22 -14.22
N VAL A 230 2.29 -17.07 -13.60
CA VAL A 230 0.99 -16.39 -13.78
C VAL A 230 0.93 -15.59 -15.09
N GLY A 231 2.08 -15.26 -15.63
CA GLY A 231 2.28 -14.50 -16.85
C GLY A 231 3.76 -14.39 -17.17
N PHE A 232 4.09 -13.42 -18.00
CA PHE A 232 5.48 -13.19 -18.41
C PHE A 232 5.92 -11.76 -18.15
N LYS A 233 7.24 -11.61 -18.00
CA LYS A 233 7.94 -10.32 -18.05
C LYS A 233 8.92 -10.32 -19.22
N ILE A 234 8.94 -9.24 -19.98
CA ILE A 234 9.98 -8.89 -20.97
C ILE A 234 10.73 -7.65 -20.47
N HIS A 235 12.07 -7.69 -20.59
CA HIS A 235 12.96 -6.61 -20.21
C HIS A 235 14.14 -6.53 -21.21
N GLU A 236 14.61 -5.32 -21.54
CA GLU A 236 15.68 -5.12 -22.53
C GLU A 236 16.99 -5.79 -22.13
N ASP A 237 17.36 -5.84 -20.86
CA ASP A 237 18.59 -6.49 -20.36
C ASP A 237 18.70 -7.97 -20.81
N TRP A 238 17.57 -8.60 -21.13
CA TRP A 238 17.50 -9.97 -21.65
C TRP A 238 17.37 -10.04 -23.18
N GLY A 239 17.37 -8.89 -23.86
CA GLY A 239 17.14 -8.78 -25.30
C GLY A 239 15.66 -8.89 -25.65
N ALA A 240 15.05 -7.77 -26.02
CA ALA A 240 13.65 -7.67 -26.41
C ALA A 240 13.53 -7.20 -27.86
N THR A 241 13.55 -8.15 -28.79
CA THR A 241 13.32 -7.87 -30.21
C THR A 241 11.83 -7.91 -30.54
N PRO A 242 11.35 -7.33 -31.68
CA PRO A 242 9.99 -7.47 -32.13
C PRO A 242 9.51 -8.92 -32.18
N ALA A 243 10.38 -9.86 -32.61
CA ALA A 243 10.07 -11.28 -32.65
C ALA A 243 9.86 -11.90 -31.26
N VAL A 244 10.60 -11.44 -30.25
CA VAL A 244 10.43 -11.88 -28.86
C VAL A 244 9.09 -11.38 -28.30
N ILE A 245 8.76 -10.11 -28.53
CA ILE A 245 7.48 -9.52 -28.09
C ILE A 245 6.31 -10.27 -28.75
N ASP A 246 6.40 -10.49 -30.06
CA ASP A 246 5.37 -11.18 -30.85
C ASP A 246 5.15 -12.61 -30.36
N ALA A 247 6.22 -13.41 -30.24
CA ALA A 247 6.15 -14.79 -29.77
C ALA A 247 5.60 -14.91 -28.33
N CYS A 248 5.98 -14.00 -27.46
CA CYS A 248 5.48 -14.01 -26.08
C CYS A 248 3.98 -13.67 -26.04
N LEU A 249 3.55 -12.68 -26.80
CA LEU A 249 2.13 -12.33 -26.90
C LEU A 249 1.29 -13.44 -27.53
N ASP A 250 1.82 -14.17 -28.51
CA ASP A 250 1.12 -15.34 -29.06
C ASP A 250 0.85 -16.40 -27.99
N VAL A 251 1.84 -16.70 -27.13
CA VAL A 251 1.64 -17.63 -26.00
C VAL A 251 0.65 -17.06 -24.97
N CYS A 252 0.66 -15.75 -24.75
CA CYS A 252 -0.33 -15.10 -23.90
C CYS A 252 -1.75 -15.22 -24.47
N GLU A 253 -1.93 -15.02 -25.79
CA GLU A 253 -3.24 -15.18 -26.44
C GLU A 253 -3.78 -16.61 -26.31
N GLU A 254 -2.90 -17.62 -26.41
CA GLU A 254 -3.26 -19.04 -26.23
C GLU A 254 -3.67 -19.37 -24.78
N SER A 255 -3.00 -18.76 -23.79
CA SER A 255 -3.09 -19.19 -22.38
C SER A 255 -3.97 -18.29 -21.51
N GLY A 256 -4.35 -17.12 -21.98
CA GLY A 256 -5.03 -16.11 -21.18
C GLY A 256 -4.10 -15.32 -20.23
N ALA A 257 -2.80 -15.60 -20.24
CA ALA A 257 -1.83 -14.97 -19.35
C ALA A 257 -1.54 -13.51 -19.72
N GLN A 258 -1.03 -12.72 -18.75
CA GLN A 258 -0.60 -11.35 -19.00
C GLN A 258 0.87 -11.30 -19.43
N LEU A 259 1.20 -10.37 -20.33
CA LEU A 259 2.56 -9.90 -20.55
C LEU A 259 2.77 -8.56 -19.84
N ALA A 260 3.69 -8.51 -18.90
CA ALA A 260 4.24 -7.28 -18.34
C ALA A 260 5.53 -6.91 -19.09
N ILE A 261 5.63 -5.67 -19.55
CA ILE A 261 6.78 -5.23 -20.35
C ILE A 261 7.44 -4.02 -19.67
N HIS A 262 8.78 -4.04 -19.62
CA HIS A 262 9.56 -2.83 -19.46
C HIS A 262 9.41 -2.02 -20.73
N THR A 263 8.87 -0.82 -20.63
CA THR A 263 8.20 -0.17 -21.76
C THR A 263 9.13 0.14 -22.94
N ASP A 264 10.38 0.49 -22.67
CA ASP A 264 11.43 0.62 -23.67
C ASP A 264 12.23 -0.67 -23.80
N THR A 265 11.89 -1.50 -24.75
CA THR A 265 12.45 -2.85 -24.87
C THR A 265 13.31 -3.07 -26.09
N LEU A 266 13.38 -2.09 -27.01
CA LEU A 266 14.08 -2.25 -28.29
C LEU A 266 15.49 -1.66 -28.25
N ASN A 267 16.41 -2.35 -27.56
CA ASN A 267 17.86 -2.06 -27.59
C ASN A 267 18.25 -0.62 -27.21
N GLU A 268 17.43 0.04 -26.38
CA GLU A 268 17.74 1.36 -25.84
C GLU A 268 18.01 2.44 -26.90
N ALA A 269 17.42 2.29 -28.09
CA ALA A 269 17.58 3.22 -29.18
C ALA A 269 16.25 3.55 -29.86
N GLY A 270 16.04 4.81 -30.14
CA GLY A 270 14.91 5.28 -30.92
C GLY A 270 13.67 5.62 -30.12
N PHE A 271 12.52 5.51 -30.76
CA PHE A 271 11.21 5.85 -30.22
C PHE A 271 10.37 4.59 -29.98
N VAL A 272 9.32 4.70 -29.15
CA VAL A 272 8.50 3.56 -28.72
C VAL A 272 7.64 2.95 -29.83
N GLY A 273 7.54 3.58 -30.97
CA GLY A 273 6.70 3.14 -32.10
C GLY A 273 6.95 1.71 -32.58
N ASP A 274 8.21 1.26 -32.59
CA ASP A 274 8.56 -0.11 -32.99
C ASP A 274 8.08 -1.15 -31.98
N THR A 275 8.13 -0.82 -30.68
CA THR A 275 7.54 -1.64 -29.61
C THR A 275 6.03 -1.79 -29.81
N PHE A 276 5.31 -0.69 -30.07
CA PHE A 276 3.87 -0.73 -30.33
C PHE A 276 3.51 -1.49 -31.62
N ALA A 277 4.34 -1.36 -32.65
CA ALA A 277 4.17 -2.14 -33.87
C ALA A 277 4.30 -3.65 -33.63
N ALA A 278 5.21 -4.08 -32.75
CA ALA A 278 5.36 -5.47 -32.33
C ALA A 278 4.19 -5.98 -31.49
N VAL A 279 3.58 -5.12 -30.67
CA VAL A 279 2.40 -5.45 -29.83
C VAL A 279 1.15 -5.70 -30.68
N ARG A 280 0.97 -5.02 -31.82
CA ARG A 280 -0.13 -5.22 -32.78
C ARG A 280 -1.53 -5.09 -32.16
N GLY A 281 -1.71 -4.17 -31.20
CA GLY A 281 -3.01 -3.94 -30.57
C GLY A 281 -3.46 -5.02 -29.58
N ARG A 282 -2.60 -5.98 -29.22
CA ARG A 282 -2.88 -6.99 -28.19
C ARG A 282 -2.74 -6.39 -26.78
N THR A 283 -3.45 -6.94 -25.83
CA THR A 283 -3.39 -6.48 -24.42
C THR A 283 -1.99 -6.61 -23.84
N LEU A 284 -1.54 -5.55 -23.16
CA LEU A 284 -0.21 -5.45 -22.56
C LEU A 284 -0.27 -4.65 -21.26
N HIS A 285 0.43 -5.10 -20.23
CA HIS A 285 0.68 -4.32 -19.02
C HIS A 285 2.02 -3.60 -19.14
N ALA A 286 2.00 -2.29 -19.30
CA ALA A 286 3.19 -1.45 -19.42
C ALA A 286 3.62 -0.97 -18.02
N PHE A 287 4.83 -1.37 -17.57
CA PHE A 287 5.42 -0.93 -16.33
C PHE A 287 6.02 0.47 -16.48
N HIS A 288 6.14 1.23 -15.36
CA HIS A 288 6.78 2.57 -15.31
C HIS A 288 6.67 3.34 -16.65
N VAL A 289 5.44 3.53 -17.10
CA VAL A 289 5.10 4.02 -18.44
C VAL A 289 5.65 5.42 -18.75
N GLU A 290 6.05 6.20 -17.74
CA GLU A 290 6.66 7.52 -17.90
C GLU A 290 8.16 7.49 -18.25
N GLY A 291 8.83 6.37 -18.02
CA GLY A 291 10.21 6.13 -18.43
C GLY A 291 11.29 6.20 -17.35
N ALA A 292 11.07 6.79 -16.19
CA ALA A 292 12.11 6.91 -15.15
C ALA A 292 12.56 5.56 -14.57
N GLY A 293 11.75 4.52 -14.70
CA GLY A 293 12.13 3.15 -14.33
C GLY A 293 13.17 2.51 -15.24
N GLY A 294 13.69 3.22 -16.24
CA GLY A 294 14.75 2.75 -17.13
C GLY A 294 14.45 2.83 -18.61
N GLY A 295 13.35 3.43 -19.02
CA GLY A 295 13.03 3.56 -20.43
C GLY A 295 13.87 4.61 -21.16
N HIS A 296 14.47 4.26 -22.28
CA HIS A 296 15.28 5.15 -23.11
C HIS A 296 14.46 5.97 -24.11
N ALA A 297 13.38 5.40 -24.66
CA ALA A 297 12.52 6.11 -25.61
C ALA A 297 11.86 7.32 -24.94
N PRO A 298 12.06 8.54 -25.45
CA PRO A 298 11.55 9.75 -24.79
C PRO A 298 10.01 9.84 -24.85
N ASP A 299 9.39 9.14 -25.79
CA ASP A 299 7.96 9.17 -26.09
C ASP A 299 7.16 7.97 -25.53
N MET A 300 7.76 7.11 -24.69
CA MET A 300 7.07 5.92 -24.17
C MET A 300 5.81 6.26 -23.37
N ILE A 301 5.75 7.44 -22.72
CA ILE A 301 4.56 7.90 -21.98
C ILE A 301 3.32 8.02 -22.88
N THR A 302 3.50 8.11 -24.21
CA THR A 302 2.38 8.11 -25.18
C THR A 302 1.59 6.80 -25.18
N ALA A 303 2.15 5.72 -24.61
CA ALA A 303 1.46 4.44 -24.41
C ALA A 303 0.12 4.59 -23.65
N VAL A 304 -0.01 5.60 -22.79
CA VAL A 304 -1.25 5.87 -22.02
C VAL A 304 -2.44 6.23 -22.93
N SER A 305 -2.17 6.66 -24.18
CA SER A 305 -3.18 7.00 -25.18
C SER A 305 -3.70 5.78 -25.95
N LEU A 306 -3.13 4.59 -25.74
CA LEU A 306 -3.48 3.38 -26.49
C LEU A 306 -4.51 2.54 -25.73
N PRO A 307 -5.64 2.16 -26.36
CA PRO A 307 -6.75 1.49 -25.68
C PRO A 307 -6.45 0.07 -25.18
N HIS A 308 -5.47 -0.61 -25.76
CA HIS A 308 -5.07 -1.98 -25.42
C HIS A 308 -3.89 -2.04 -24.43
N ILE A 309 -3.31 -0.90 -24.05
CA ILE A 309 -2.23 -0.84 -23.08
C ILE A 309 -2.81 -0.54 -21.69
N LEU A 310 -2.40 -1.33 -20.69
CA LEU A 310 -2.73 -1.13 -19.28
C LEU A 310 -1.52 -0.49 -18.61
N PRO A 311 -1.50 0.86 -18.45
CA PRO A 311 -0.31 1.55 -17.95
C PRO A 311 -0.23 1.53 -16.43
N SER A 312 0.97 1.31 -15.91
CA SER A 312 1.29 1.46 -14.50
C SER A 312 2.44 2.42 -14.25
N SER A 313 2.43 3.03 -13.08
CA SER A 313 3.54 3.79 -12.50
C SER A 313 4.22 3.03 -11.40
N THR A 314 5.45 3.41 -11.10
CA THR A 314 6.16 3.01 -9.89
C THR A 314 6.20 4.15 -8.87
N ASN A 315 6.19 3.81 -7.60
CA ASN A 315 5.93 4.78 -6.54
C ASN A 315 7.04 5.83 -6.32
N PRO A 316 8.32 5.61 -6.60
CA PRO A 316 9.34 6.62 -6.32
C PRO A 316 9.24 7.89 -7.16
N THR A 317 8.67 7.82 -8.37
CA THR A 317 8.39 9.02 -9.17
C THR A 317 7.17 9.80 -8.67
N ARG A 318 6.43 9.25 -7.73
CA ARG A 318 5.12 9.75 -7.29
C ARG A 318 5.13 10.36 -5.91
N PRO A 319 4.59 11.57 -5.74
CA PRO A 319 4.47 12.62 -6.75
C PRO A 319 5.84 13.23 -7.10
N HIS A 320 5.90 14.05 -8.16
CA HIS A 320 7.13 14.76 -8.55
C HIS A 320 7.55 15.77 -7.47
N THR A 321 8.68 15.50 -6.81
CA THR A 321 9.26 16.34 -5.75
C THR A 321 10.62 16.89 -6.16
N VAL A 322 11.13 17.84 -5.41
CA VAL A 322 12.48 18.42 -5.63
C VAL A 322 13.61 17.39 -5.59
N ASN A 323 13.41 16.24 -4.94
CA ASN A 323 14.44 15.20 -4.83
C ASN A 323 14.26 14.08 -5.86
N THR A 324 13.12 14.02 -6.57
CA THR A 324 12.76 12.85 -7.40
C THR A 324 13.79 12.55 -8.48
N VAL A 325 14.33 13.57 -9.16
CA VAL A 325 15.26 13.38 -10.27
C VAL A 325 16.59 12.83 -9.77
N GLU A 326 17.17 13.40 -8.72
CA GLU A 326 18.43 12.93 -8.14
C GLU A 326 18.31 11.53 -7.56
N GLU A 327 17.24 11.27 -6.80
CA GLU A 327 17.00 9.95 -6.21
C GLU A 327 16.87 8.86 -7.30
N HIS A 328 16.21 9.19 -8.42
CA HIS A 328 16.05 8.26 -9.53
C HIS A 328 17.36 8.00 -10.27
N LEU A 329 18.17 9.04 -10.46
CA LEU A 329 19.47 8.89 -11.10
C LEU A 329 20.35 7.91 -10.30
N ASP A 330 20.44 8.09 -8.98
CA ASP A 330 21.19 7.21 -8.09
C ASP A 330 20.66 5.77 -8.13
N MET A 331 19.33 5.58 -8.07
CA MET A 331 18.71 4.25 -8.13
C MET A 331 18.98 3.56 -9.46
N LEU A 332 18.87 4.29 -10.59
CA LEU A 332 19.10 3.75 -11.92
C LEU A 332 20.56 3.30 -12.09
N MET A 333 21.52 4.10 -11.62
CA MET A 333 22.94 3.75 -11.62
C MET A 333 23.20 2.40 -10.92
N VAL A 334 22.56 2.19 -9.78
CA VAL A 334 22.70 0.92 -9.02
C VAL A 334 21.97 -0.23 -9.70
N CYS A 335 20.74 -0.02 -10.12
CA CYS A 335 19.88 -1.05 -10.69
C CYS A 335 20.45 -1.63 -12.00
N HIS A 336 20.96 -0.78 -12.86
CA HIS A 336 21.54 -1.17 -14.16
C HIS A 336 23.06 -1.41 -14.12
N HIS A 337 23.65 -1.53 -12.92
CA HIS A 337 25.10 -1.80 -12.74
C HIS A 337 26.02 -0.77 -13.42
N LEU A 338 25.58 0.49 -13.50
CA LEU A 338 26.33 1.59 -14.09
C LEU A 338 27.39 2.15 -13.13
N ASN A 339 28.45 2.73 -13.68
CA ASN A 339 29.54 3.29 -12.90
C ASN A 339 29.58 4.83 -13.03
N PRO A 340 29.35 5.61 -11.95
CA PRO A 340 29.34 7.07 -12.02
C PRO A 340 30.70 7.69 -12.39
N ALA A 341 31.79 6.91 -12.36
CA ALA A 341 33.09 7.36 -12.83
C ALA A 341 33.29 7.20 -14.36
N VAL A 342 32.33 6.56 -15.04
CA VAL A 342 32.30 6.38 -16.50
C VAL A 342 31.35 7.40 -17.11
N PRO A 343 31.82 8.38 -17.88
CA PRO A 343 30.99 9.43 -18.45
C PRO A 343 29.81 8.90 -19.32
N GLU A 344 30.08 7.83 -20.05
CA GLU A 344 29.07 7.17 -20.91
C GLU A 344 27.93 6.54 -20.10
N ASP A 345 28.25 5.91 -18.97
CA ASP A 345 27.26 5.34 -18.05
C ASP A 345 26.39 6.44 -17.42
N LEU A 346 27.01 7.55 -17.02
CA LEU A 346 26.30 8.70 -16.48
C LEU A 346 25.37 9.33 -17.53
N ALA A 347 25.86 9.56 -18.76
CA ALA A 347 25.06 10.09 -19.85
C ALA A 347 23.89 9.16 -20.21
N PHE A 348 24.11 7.86 -20.15
CA PHE A 348 23.06 6.86 -20.35
C PHE A 348 21.95 6.99 -19.27
N ALA A 349 22.34 7.06 -17.99
CA ALA A 349 21.40 7.24 -16.90
C ALA A 349 20.63 8.57 -17.01
N GLU A 350 21.31 9.67 -17.24
CA GLU A 350 20.70 11.00 -17.41
C GLU A 350 19.70 11.06 -18.58
N SER A 351 19.95 10.29 -19.66
CA SER A 351 19.04 10.24 -20.80
C SER A 351 17.66 9.65 -20.47
N ARG A 352 17.57 8.87 -19.40
CA ARG A 352 16.33 8.16 -18.98
C ARG A 352 15.50 8.92 -17.96
N ILE A 353 16.11 9.81 -17.17
CA ILE A 353 15.41 10.54 -16.11
C ILE A 353 14.99 11.92 -16.62
N ARG A 354 13.70 12.13 -16.81
CA ARG A 354 13.16 13.34 -17.44
C ARG A 354 12.11 14.00 -16.53
N PRO A 355 12.38 15.21 -16.00
CA PRO A 355 11.44 15.94 -15.16
C PRO A 355 10.07 16.15 -15.83
N SER A 356 10.03 16.34 -17.15
CA SER A 356 8.81 16.58 -17.92
C SER A 356 7.87 15.37 -17.93
N THR A 357 8.39 14.15 -18.16
CA THR A 357 7.57 12.93 -18.15
C THR A 357 7.13 12.57 -16.73
N ILE A 358 8.00 12.77 -15.73
CA ILE A 358 7.68 12.57 -14.31
C ILE A 358 6.54 13.51 -13.86
N ALA A 359 6.59 14.79 -14.26
CA ALA A 359 5.52 15.75 -13.93
C ALA A 359 4.21 15.45 -14.66
N ALA A 360 4.30 15.02 -15.93
CA ALA A 360 3.13 14.63 -16.71
C ALA A 360 2.42 13.42 -16.13
N GLU A 361 3.15 12.50 -15.53
CA GLU A 361 2.63 11.31 -14.91
C GLU A 361 1.64 11.64 -13.76
N ASP A 362 1.93 12.65 -12.91
CA ASP A 362 1.00 13.10 -11.87
C ASP A 362 -0.36 13.51 -12.45
N ILE A 363 -0.33 14.29 -13.53
CA ILE A 363 -1.53 14.76 -14.22
C ILE A 363 -2.30 13.59 -14.83
N LEU A 364 -1.59 12.66 -15.48
CA LEU A 364 -2.19 11.48 -16.10
C LEU A 364 -2.83 10.53 -15.08
N HIS A 365 -2.28 10.46 -13.86
CA HIS A 365 -2.95 9.78 -12.77
C HIS A 365 -4.27 10.44 -12.37
N ASP A 366 -4.30 11.76 -12.28
CA ASP A 366 -5.50 12.50 -11.87
C ASP A 366 -6.58 12.50 -12.96
N LEU A 367 -6.18 12.51 -14.23
CA LEU A 367 -7.08 12.33 -15.37
C LEU A 367 -7.67 10.90 -15.44
N GLY A 368 -7.03 9.92 -14.80
CA GLY A 368 -7.39 8.51 -14.92
C GLY A 368 -6.84 7.87 -16.19
N ALA A 369 -5.75 8.40 -16.74
CA ALA A 369 -5.07 7.84 -17.90
C ALA A 369 -4.06 6.76 -17.51
N ILE A 370 -3.41 6.87 -16.34
CA ILE A 370 -2.60 5.79 -15.77
C ILE A 370 -3.46 5.01 -14.79
N SER A 371 -3.62 3.72 -15.06
CA SER A 371 -4.63 2.89 -14.42
C SER A 371 -4.17 2.22 -13.14
N ILE A 372 -2.86 2.02 -12.96
CA ILE A 372 -2.28 1.19 -11.90
C ILE A 372 -1.13 1.92 -11.22
N MET A 373 -1.01 1.72 -9.90
CA MET A 373 0.15 2.09 -9.09
C MET A 373 0.80 0.83 -8.55
N SER A 374 2.11 0.69 -8.71
CA SER A 374 2.93 -0.43 -8.25
C SER A 374 4.23 0.05 -7.59
N SER A 375 5.08 -0.85 -7.13
CA SER A 375 6.26 -0.44 -6.38
C SER A 375 7.55 -0.37 -7.17
N ASP A 376 7.85 -1.39 -7.97
CA ASP A 376 9.20 -1.70 -8.44
C ASP A 376 10.14 -2.01 -7.26
N SER A 377 9.62 -2.80 -6.30
CA SER A 377 10.24 -3.02 -5.00
C SER A 377 11.62 -3.63 -5.09
N GLN A 378 12.56 -3.06 -4.35
CA GLN A 378 13.98 -3.44 -4.24
C GLN A 378 14.82 -3.29 -5.52
N ALA A 379 14.24 -2.85 -6.65
CA ALA A 379 14.99 -2.34 -7.80
C ALA A 379 15.04 -0.80 -7.73
N MET A 380 13.93 -0.12 -8.09
CA MET A 380 13.87 1.34 -8.04
C MET A 380 12.68 1.85 -7.20
N GLY A 381 12.13 1.03 -6.30
CA GLY A 381 10.98 1.42 -5.50
C GLY A 381 10.79 0.62 -4.21
N ARG A 382 9.65 0.88 -3.53
CA ARG A 382 9.40 0.37 -2.18
C ARG A 382 7.97 -0.14 -2.06
N VAL A 383 7.79 -1.45 -1.77
CA VAL A 383 6.46 -2.06 -1.60
C VAL A 383 5.65 -1.37 -0.48
N GLY A 384 6.31 -0.96 0.60
CA GLY A 384 5.69 -0.26 1.72
C GLY A 384 5.13 1.13 1.40
N GLU A 385 5.45 1.70 0.24
CA GLU A 385 5.04 3.05 -0.15
C GLU A 385 3.98 3.09 -1.26
N VAL A 386 3.49 1.96 -1.78
CA VAL A 386 2.48 1.94 -2.86
C VAL A 386 1.23 2.72 -2.46
N VAL A 387 0.66 2.41 -1.30
CA VAL A 387 -0.56 3.06 -0.81
C VAL A 387 -0.26 4.53 -0.46
N LEU A 388 0.79 4.78 0.30
CA LEU A 388 1.18 6.13 0.74
C LEU A 388 1.38 7.09 -0.44
N ARG A 389 2.20 6.71 -1.42
CA ARG A 389 2.53 7.55 -2.58
C ARG A 389 1.31 7.79 -3.48
N THR A 390 0.41 6.81 -3.58
CA THR A 390 -0.87 6.99 -4.27
C THR A 390 -1.67 8.14 -3.66
N TRP A 391 -1.80 8.18 -2.33
CA TRP A 391 -2.57 9.22 -1.65
C TRP A 391 -1.85 10.57 -1.58
N GLN A 392 -0.51 10.58 -1.53
CA GLN A 392 0.28 11.80 -1.68
C GLN A 392 0.09 12.42 -3.07
N THR A 393 0.07 11.59 -4.13
CA THR A 393 -0.21 12.05 -5.50
C THR A 393 -1.63 12.64 -5.61
N ALA A 394 -2.64 11.96 -5.05
CA ALA A 394 -4.01 12.48 -5.02
C ALA A 394 -4.12 13.84 -4.33
N HIS A 395 -3.42 14.02 -3.20
CA HIS A 395 -3.37 15.29 -2.48
C HIS A 395 -2.71 16.39 -3.30
N VAL A 396 -1.53 16.13 -3.89
CA VAL A 396 -0.82 17.10 -4.74
C VAL A 396 -1.69 17.53 -5.91
N MET A 397 -2.35 16.56 -6.55
CA MET A 397 -3.23 16.86 -7.68
C MET A 397 -4.46 17.67 -7.26
N LYS A 398 -5.05 17.41 -6.10
CA LYS A 398 -6.10 18.27 -5.57
C LYS A 398 -5.64 19.70 -5.36
N ARG A 399 -4.46 19.90 -4.78
CA ARG A 399 -3.90 21.24 -4.55
C ARG A 399 -3.60 21.99 -5.86
N ARG A 400 -3.11 21.29 -6.88
CA ARG A 400 -2.73 21.88 -8.16
C ARG A 400 -3.90 22.08 -9.11
N ARG A 401 -4.85 21.15 -9.16
CA ARG A 401 -5.90 21.08 -10.17
C ARG A 401 -7.31 21.33 -9.62
N GLY A 402 -7.45 21.48 -8.29
CA GLY A 402 -8.76 21.64 -7.63
C GLY A 402 -9.57 20.34 -7.61
N SER A 403 -10.92 20.49 -7.53
CA SER A 403 -11.86 19.36 -7.56
C SER A 403 -11.98 18.76 -8.95
N LEU A 404 -12.16 17.45 -9.05
CA LEU A 404 -12.45 16.81 -10.34
C LEU A 404 -13.85 17.20 -10.83
N PRO A 405 -14.07 17.23 -12.15
CA PRO A 405 -15.43 17.31 -12.70
C PRO A 405 -16.26 16.13 -12.16
N GLY A 406 -17.35 16.44 -11.46
CA GLY A 406 -18.20 15.42 -10.79
C GLY A 406 -17.98 15.32 -9.28
N ASP A 407 -16.88 15.82 -8.73
CA ASP A 407 -16.72 16.05 -7.30
C ASP A 407 -17.44 17.33 -6.87
N GLY A 408 -18.15 17.28 -5.73
CA GLY A 408 -18.87 18.42 -5.17
C GLY A 408 -18.11 19.07 -4.02
N ARG A 409 -18.64 18.88 -2.78
CA ARG A 409 -17.99 19.34 -1.55
C ARG A 409 -16.96 18.35 -0.99
N ALA A 410 -16.84 17.20 -1.61
CA ALA A 410 -15.95 16.12 -1.24
C ALA A 410 -15.23 15.59 -2.48
N ASP A 411 -14.21 14.77 -2.30
CA ASP A 411 -13.35 14.24 -3.35
C ASP A 411 -13.68 12.77 -3.64
N ASN A 412 -14.96 12.40 -3.63
CA ASN A 412 -15.38 11.00 -3.73
C ASN A 412 -14.92 10.35 -5.03
N LEU A 413 -15.07 11.03 -6.17
CA LEU A 413 -14.61 10.50 -7.46
C LEU A 413 -13.09 10.31 -7.48
N ARG A 414 -12.33 11.31 -6.97
CA ARG A 414 -10.88 11.19 -6.88
C ARG A 414 -10.49 10.06 -5.94
N ALA A 415 -11.08 9.95 -4.76
CA ALA A 415 -10.78 8.87 -3.80
C ALA A 415 -11.06 7.49 -4.40
N ARG A 416 -12.20 7.30 -5.05
CA ARG A 416 -12.58 6.04 -5.74
C ARG A 416 -11.64 5.73 -6.91
N ARG A 417 -11.20 6.75 -7.67
CA ARG A 417 -10.22 6.62 -8.75
C ARG A 417 -8.87 6.13 -8.23
N TYR A 418 -8.39 6.73 -7.14
CA TYR A 418 -7.05 6.43 -6.62
C TYR A 418 -6.99 5.11 -5.86
N VAL A 419 -8.02 4.72 -5.10
CA VAL A 419 -8.06 3.40 -4.47
C VAL A 419 -8.10 2.27 -5.51
N ALA A 420 -8.78 2.48 -6.65
CA ALA A 420 -8.86 1.50 -7.71
C ALA A 420 -7.49 1.14 -8.32
N LYS A 421 -6.51 2.05 -8.28
CA LYS A 421 -5.19 1.87 -8.92
C LYS A 421 -4.35 0.75 -8.32
N TYR A 422 -4.42 0.56 -7.02
CA TYR A 422 -3.68 -0.48 -6.31
C TYR A 422 -4.57 -1.60 -5.75
N THR A 423 -5.84 -1.63 -6.16
CA THR A 423 -6.81 -2.66 -5.80
C THR A 423 -7.40 -3.30 -7.06
N ILE A 424 -8.61 -2.91 -7.47
CA ILE A 424 -9.35 -3.59 -8.56
C ILE A 424 -8.65 -3.51 -9.91
N ASN A 425 -8.00 -2.40 -10.28
CA ASN A 425 -7.33 -2.28 -11.58
C ASN A 425 -6.08 -3.15 -11.64
N ALA A 426 -5.32 -3.24 -10.55
CA ALA A 426 -4.20 -4.17 -10.43
C ALA A 426 -4.67 -5.63 -10.53
N ALA A 427 -5.81 -5.96 -9.90
CA ALA A 427 -6.42 -7.29 -9.99
C ALA A 427 -6.86 -7.62 -11.42
N LEU A 428 -7.59 -6.71 -12.08
CA LEU A 428 -8.04 -6.89 -13.47
C LEU A 428 -6.87 -7.11 -14.42
N ALA A 429 -5.83 -6.27 -14.34
CA ALA A 429 -4.67 -6.37 -15.22
C ALA A 429 -3.96 -7.72 -15.13
N GLN A 430 -4.04 -8.42 -14.00
CA GLN A 430 -3.41 -9.71 -13.77
C GLN A 430 -4.40 -10.88 -13.76
N GLY A 431 -5.70 -10.64 -13.99
CA GLY A 431 -6.74 -11.68 -13.99
C GLY A 431 -7.08 -12.21 -12.60
N LEU A 432 -6.86 -11.44 -11.53
CA LEU A 432 -7.06 -11.83 -10.14
C LEU A 432 -8.41 -11.37 -9.57
N ASP A 433 -9.16 -10.60 -10.32
CA ASP A 433 -10.36 -9.86 -9.91
C ASP A 433 -11.53 -10.74 -9.45
N ALA A 434 -11.50 -12.04 -9.72
CA ALA A 434 -12.44 -13.00 -9.18
C ALA A 434 -12.29 -13.20 -7.67
N GLU A 435 -11.04 -13.11 -7.17
CA GLU A 435 -10.67 -13.47 -5.81
C GLU A 435 -10.40 -12.26 -4.92
N VAL A 436 -9.78 -11.19 -5.49
CA VAL A 436 -9.25 -10.04 -4.74
C VAL A 436 -9.56 -8.71 -5.44
N GLY A 437 -9.20 -7.60 -4.81
CA GLY A 437 -9.19 -6.26 -5.41
C GLY A 437 -10.42 -5.39 -5.11
N SER A 438 -11.43 -5.89 -4.40
CA SER A 438 -12.55 -5.06 -3.93
C SER A 438 -13.26 -5.70 -2.74
N VAL A 439 -14.00 -4.87 -1.98
CA VAL A 439 -14.82 -5.32 -0.85
C VAL A 439 -16.20 -5.70 -1.38
N GLU A 440 -16.31 -6.92 -1.86
CA GLU A 440 -17.55 -7.45 -2.48
C GLU A 440 -17.81 -8.88 -2.05
N PRO A 441 -19.10 -9.29 -1.90
CA PRO A 441 -19.44 -10.66 -1.57
C PRO A 441 -18.82 -11.69 -2.53
N GLY A 442 -18.30 -12.77 -1.97
CA GLY A 442 -17.62 -13.86 -2.69
C GLY A 442 -16.11 -13.72 -2.80
N LYS A 443 -15.55 -12.52 -2.66
CA LYS A 443 -14.10 -12.29 -2.70
C LYS A 443 -13.43 -12.61 -1.37
N LEU A 444 -12.13 -12.90 -1.40
CA LEU A 444 -11.34 -13.07 -0.18
C LEU A 444 -11.46 -11.85 0.73
N ALA A 445 -11.60 -12.10 2.00
CA ALA A 445 -11.60 -11.07 3.02
C ALA A 445 -10.17 -10.60 3.34
N ASP A 446 -9.45 -10.22 2.29
CA ASP A 446 -8.18 -9.51 2.36
C ASP A 446 -8.47 -8.02 2.48
N LEU A 447 -8.51 -7.54 3.71
CA LEU A 447 -9.06 -6.23 4.04
C LEU A 447 -8.09 -5.43 4.91
N VAL A 448 -8.09 -4.10 4.75
CA VAL A 448 -7.27 -3.20 5.56
C VAL A 448 -8.15 -2.21 6.29
N LEU A 449 -8.03 -2.19 7.61
CA LEU A 449 -8.72 -1.25 8.48
C LEU A 449 -7.78 -0.09 8.84
N TRP A 450 -8.24 1.14 8.64
CA TRP A 450 -7.47 2.36 8.83
C TRP A 450 -8.11 3.27 9.87
N ASP A 451 -7.31 3.83 10.76
CA ASP A 451 -7.70 5.05 11.45
C ASP A 451 -7.64 6.21 10.46
N PRO A 452 -8.69 7.06 10.33
CA PRO A 452 -8.69 8.15 9.35
C PRO A 452 -7.47 9.07 9.43
N ALA A 453 -6.94 9.30 10.64
CA ALA A 453 -5.75 10.12 10.86
C ALA A 453 -4.46 9.51 10.29
N PHE A 454 -4.45 8.20 10.03
CA PHE A 454 -3.31 7.45 9.49
C PHE A 454 -3.63 6.74 8.18
N PHE A 455 -4.72 7.14 7.54
CA PHE A 455 -5.18 6.53 6.29
C PHE A 455 -4.09 6.56 5.21
N GLY A 456 -3.82 5.39 4.62
CA GLY A 456 -2.79 5.23 3.58
C GLY A 456 -1.34 5.25 4.08
N VAL A 457 -1.12 5.51 5.36
CA VAL A 457 0.23 5.60 5.96
C VAL A 457 0.52 4.38 6.83
N LYS A 458 -0.43 4.04 7.70
CA LYS A 458 -0.25 3.01 8.72
C LYS A 458 -1.57 2.29 8.98
N PRO A 459 -1.71 1.03 8.54
CA PRO A 459 -2.88 0.23 8.86
C PRO A 459 -3.11 0.12 10.36
N HIS A 460 -4.37 0.21 10.80
CA HIS A 460 -4.75 -0.17 12.15
C HIS A 460 -4.63 -1.68 12.32
N LEU A 461 -5.20 -2.44 11.38
CA LEU A 461 -4.98 -3.87 11.24
C LEU A 461 -5.19 -4.31 9.77
N VAL A 462 -4.61 -5.47 9.43
CA VAL A 462 -4.77 -6.13 8.13
C VAL A 462 -5.36 -7.52 8.35
N LEU A 463 -6.43 -7.81 7.62
CA LEU A 463 -7.05 -9.13 7.57
C LEU A 463 -6.57 -9.89 6.33
N LYS A 464 -6.22 -11.14 6.52
CA LYS A 464 -5.95 -12.12 5.46
C LYS A 464 -6.99 -13.23 5.55
N GLY A 465 -7.78 -13.41 4.48
CA GLY A 465 -8.86 -14.37 4.52
C GLY A 465 -9.72 -14.22 5.78
N GLY A 466 -9.99 -12.99 6.23
CA GLY A 466 -10.78 -12.69 7.42
C GLY A 466 -10.08 -12.84 8.77
N GLN A 467 -8.85 -13.38 8.82
CA GLN A 467 -8.09 -13.49 10.06
C GLN A 467 -7.12 -12.31 10.21
N ILE A 468 -6.96 -11.81 11.44
CA ILE A 468 -6.01 -10.71 11.71
C ILE A 468 -4.59 -11.22 11.50
N ALA A 469 -3.93 -10.70 10.45
CA ALA A 469 -2.56 -11.06 10.09
C ALA A 469 -1.54 -10.03 10.57
N TRP A 470 -1.93 -8.74 10.65
CA TRP A 470 -1.06 -7.64 11.08
C TRP A 470 -1.85 -6.60 11.85
N ALA A 471 -1.26 -6.04 12.91
CA ALA A 471 -1.92 -5.02 13.72
C ALA A 471 -0.94 -4.12 14.46
N GLN A 472 -1.41 -2.92 14.81
CA GLN A 472 -0.71 -2.02 15.71
C GLN A 472 -0.94 -2.48 17.16
N THR A 473 0.12 -2.88 17.85
CA THR A 473 0.02 -3.32 19.25
C THR A 473 1.24 -2.92 20.07
N GLY A 474 1.05 -2.76 21.37
CA GLY A 474 2.09 -2.48 22.34
C GLY A 474 2.88 -3.72 22.76
N ASP A 475 3.54 -3.62 23.90
CA ASP A 475 4.31 -4.74 24.47
C ASP A 475 3.39 -5.91 24.80
N ALA A 476 3.75 -7.11 24.33
CA ALA A 476 2.97 -8.32 24.56
C ALA A 476 2.94 -8.78 26.03
N ASN A 477 3.90 -8.37 26.87
CA ASN A 477 3.93 -8.65 28.29
C ASN A 477 3.22 -7.58 29.14
N ALA A 478 2.60 -6.58 28.52
CA ALA A 478 1.87 -5.56 29.24
C ALA A 478 0.48 -6.07 29.69
N SER A 479 -0.08 -5.46 30.74
CA SER A 479 -1.42 -5.81 31.23
C SER A 479 -2.58 -5.40 30.30
N ILE A 480 -2.30 -4.53 29.32
CA ILE A 480 -3.22 -4.13 28.25
C ILE A 480 -2.44 -4.00 26.93
N PRO A 481 -3.09 -4.10 25.76
CA PRO A 481 -2.37 -4.14 24.46
C PRO A 481 -1.86 -2.77 23.96
N MET A 482 -2.00 -1.70 24.72
CA MET A 482 -1.76 -0.32 24.28
C MET A 482 -0.53 0.40 24.86
N PRO A 483 0.32 -0.17 25.75
CA PRO A 483 1.51 0.54 26.22
C PRO A 483 2.49 0.81 25.09
N GLN A 484 3.14 1.97 25.15
CA GLN A 484 4.20 2.34 24.21
C GLN A 484 5.46 1.48 24.40
N PRO A 485 6.18 1.16 23.30
CA PRO A 485 5.89 1.56 21.93
C PRO A 485 4.81 0.67 21.28
N VAL A 486 3.82 1.33 20.66
CA VAL A 486 2.87 0.64 19.77
C VAL A 486 3.50 0.52 18.40
N LEU A 487 3.70 -0.70 17.94
CA LEU A 487 4.39 -1.01 16.67
C LEU A 487 3.50 -1.89 15.80
N PRO A 488 3.67 -1.84 14.46
CA PRO A 488 3.10 -2.84 13.57
C PRO A 488 3.77 -4.19 13.83
N ARG A 489 2.96 -5.23 14.05
CA ARG A 489 3.44 -6.57 14.40
C ARG A 489 2.65 -7.65 13.68
N PRO A 490 3.28 -8.81 13.37
CA PRO A 490 2.55 -9.98 12.89
C PRO A 490 1.59 -10.50 13.98
N MET A 491 0.40 -10.92 13.54
CA MET A 491 -0.64 -11.53 14.36
C MET A 491 -0.86 -12.99 13.95
N PHE A 492 -1.80 -13.68 14.60
CA PHE A 492 -2.00 -15.12 14.40
C PHE A 492 -2.31 -15.51 12.96
N GLY A 493 -2.93 -14.65 12.17
CA GLY A 493 -3.15 -14.88 10.72
C GLY A 493 -1.87 -14.86 9.87
N ALA A 494 -0.74 -14.39 10.43
CA ALA A 494 0.57 -14.40 9.78
C ALA A 494 1.54 -15.43 10.41
N MET A 495 1.05 -16.36 11.24
CA MET A 495 1.93 -17.24 11.99
C MET A 495 1.68 -18.73 11.70
N GLY A 496 2.76 -19.49 11.77
CA GLY A 496 2.73 -20.96 11.63
C GLY A 496 2.14 -21.38 10.28
N ALA A 497 1.17 -22.28 10.31
CA ALA A 497 0.50 -22.81 9.13
C ALA A 497 -0.72 -21.96 8.68
N ALA A 498 -1.12 -20.93 9.45
CA ALA A 498 -2.29 -20.12 9.12
C ALA A 498 -2.19 -19.43 7.74
N PRO A 499 -1.06 -18.81 7.35
CA PRO A 499 -0.96 -18.15 6.05
C PRO A 499 -1.24 -19.07 4.87
N ALA A 500 -0.82 -20.33 4.92
CA ALA A 500 -1.07 -21.30 3.85
C ALA A 500 -2.56 -21.58 3.63
N GLY A 501 -3.38 -21.52 4.69
CA GLY A 501 -4.83 -21.66 4.60
C GLY A 501 -5.59 -20.39 4.26
N LEU A 502 -4.95 -19.22 4.36
CA LEU A 502 -5.56 -17.91 4.20
C LEU A 502 -5.15 -17.18 2.92
N SER A 503 -4.15 -17.68 2.21
CA SER A 503 -3.55 -17.05 1.04
C SER A 503 -3.59 -17.95 -0.19
N LEU A 504 -3.53 -17.34 -1.37
CA LEU A 504 -3.59 -18.03 -2.66
C LEU A 504 -2.26 -17.97 -3.40
N ASN A 505 -1.96 -19.00 -4.18
CA ASN A 505 -1.02 -18.97 -5.28
C ASN A 505 -1.79 -18.84 -6.59
N PHE A 506 -1.62 -17.73 -7.29
CA PHE A 506 -2.22 -17.51 -8.60
C PHE A 506 -1.36 -18.13 -9.70
N VAL A 507 -1.99 -18.90 -10.56
CA VAL A 507 -1.34 -19.62 -11.67
C VAL A 507 -2.24 -19.60 -12.89
N THR A 508 -1.75 -20.04 -14.04
CA THR A 508 -2.60 -20.29 -15.20
C THR A 508 -3.40 -21.58 -15.06
N GLN A 509 -4.52 -21.71 -15.78
CA GLN A 509 -5.30 -22.95 -15.82
C GLN A 509 -4.42 -24.13 -16.28
N ALA A 510 -3.48 -23.91 -17.23
CA ALA A 510 -2.56 -24.92 -17.70
C ALA A 510 -1.66 -25.54 -16.60
N ALA A 511 -1.38 -24.78 -15.53
CA ALA A 511 -0.63 -25.32 -14.38
C ALA A 511 -1.49 -26.28 -13.53
N LEU A 512 -2.76 -25.96 -13.35
CA LEU A 512 -3.71 -26.82 -12.65
C LEU A 512 -3.99 -28.11 -13.44
N ASP A 513 -4.22 -27.99 -14.75
CA ASP A 513 -4.46 -29.13 -15.64
C ASP A 513 -3.24 -30.08 -15.70
N ASP A 514 -2.03 -29.55 -15.48
CA ASP A 514 -0.77 -30.31 -15.43
C ASP A 514 -0.47 -30.89 -14.02
N GLY A 515 -1.39 -30.74 -13.06
CA GLY A 515 -1.27 -31.27 -11.70
C GLY A 515 -0.17 -30.60 -10.86
N LEU A 516 0.04 -29.28 -11.00
CA LEU A 516 1.06 -28.54 -10.27
C LEU A 516 0.89 -28.62 -8.74
N PRO A 517 -0.33 -28.48 -8.18
CA PRO A 517 -0.52 -28.57 -6.72
C PRO A 517 -0.06 -29.91 -6.15
N GLU A 518 -0.41 -31.01 -6.79
CA GLU A 518 -0.06 -32.37 -6.38
C GLU A 518 1.45 -32.62 -6.50
N ARG A 519 2.09 -32.09 -7.55
CA ARG A 519 3.55 -32.25 -7.75
C ARG A 519 4.36 -31.51 -6.70
N LEU A 520 3.90 -30.32 -6.27
CA LEU A 520 4.57 -29.53 -5.24
C LEU A 520 4.22 -30.01 -3.83
N GLY A 521 3.01 -30.56 -3.62
CA GLY A 521 2.54 -31.05 -2.32
C GLY A 521 2.41 -29.94 -1.27
N LEU A 522 2.18 -28.70 -1.69
CA LEU A 522 2.03 -27.55 -0.81
C LEU A 522 0.60 -27.48 -0.26
N ARG A 523 0.45 -26.88 0.93
CA ARG A 523 -0.84 -26.71 1.61
C ARG A 523 -1.65 -25.54 1.05
N ARG A 524 -0.94 -24.54 0.49
CA ARG A 524 -1.57 -23.33 -0.04
C ARG A 524 -2.40 -23.65 -1.27
N THR A 525 -3.58 -23.04 -1.35
CA THR A 525 -4.48 -23.19 -2.49
C THR A 525 -3.89 -22.53 -3.74
N PHE A 526 -3.90 -23.26 -4.85
CA PHE A 526 -3.60 -22.75 -6.17
C PHE A 526 -4.90 -22.42 -6.90
N THR A 527 -4.96 -21.23 -7.48
CA THR A 527 -6.17 -20.70 -8.15
C THR A 527 -5.81 -20.19 -9.54
N ALA A 528 -6.61 -20.55 -10.53
CA ALA A 528 -6.41 -20.07 -11.89
C ALA A 528 -6.77 -18.60 -12.02
N ILE A 529 -5.94 -17.84 -12.73
CA ILE A 529 -6.28 -16.49 -13.17
C ILE A 529 -7.41 -16.52 -14.20
N ARG A 530 -8.14 -15.43 -14.31
CA ARG A 530 -9.01 -15.16 -15.47
C ARG A 530 -8.16 -14.74 -16.66
N SER A 531 -8.66 -15.00 -17.86
CA SER A 531 -8.00 -14.49 -19.07
C SER A 531 -7.90 -12.98 -19.05
N THR A 532 -6.69 -12.49 -19.30
CA THR A 532 -6.41 -11.06 -19.46
C THR A 532 -6.49 -10.61 -20.91
N ARG A 533 -6.76 -11.53 -21.83
CA ARG A 533 -6.83 -11.22 -23.26
C ARG A 533 -8.13 -10.49 -23.61
N GLY A 534 -7.99 -9.50 -24.46
CA GLY A 534 -9.10 -8.61 -24.82
C GLY A 534 -9.40 -7.51 -23.80
N LEU A 535 -8.71 -7.48 -22.65
CA LEU A 535 -8.79 -6.35 -21.72
C LEU A 535 -8.15 -5.10 -22.33
N GLY A 536 -8.70 -3.95 -21.99
CA GLY A 536 -8.16 -2.66 -22.39
C GLY A 536 -8.45 -1.59 -21.36
N LYS A 537 -8.14 -0.36 -21.70
CA LYS A 537 -8.38 0.81 -20.85
C LYS A 537 -9.84 0.93 -20.41
N ALA A 538 -10.79 0.56 -21.28
CA ALA A 538 -12.23 0.62 -20.97
C ALA A 538 -12.65 -0.29 -19.81
N ASP A 539 -11.85 -1.30 -19.47
CA ASP A 539 -12.11 -2.20 -18.34
C ASP A 539 -11.56 -1.66 -17.02
N MET A 540 -10.66 -0.68 -17.08
CA MET A 540 -10.02 -0.09 -15.89
C MET A 540 -10.97 0.85 -15.15
N ARG A 541 -11.39 0.44 -13.95
CA ARG A 541 -12.39 1.15 -13.15
C ARG A 541 -11.95 2.58 -12.84
N LEU A 542 -12.71 3.57 -13.31
CA LEU A 542 -12.47 5.02 -13.13
C LEU A 542 -11.12 5.52 -13.66
N ASN A 543 -10.40 4.69 -14.42
CA ASN A 543 -9.05 4.95 -14.93
C ASN A 543 -8.92 4.54 -16.41
N ASP A 544 -9.90 4.92 -17.21
CA ASP A 544 -10.10 4.54 -18.59
C ASP A 544 -9.84 5.68 -19.60
N ALA A 545 -9.35 6.83 -19.14
CA ALA A 545 -9.11 7.99 -19.99
C ALA A 545 -8.01 7.74 -21.01
N LEU A 546 -8.21 8.26 -22.22
CA LEU A 546 -7.31 8.17 -23.37
C LEU A 546 -6.95 9.58 -23.87
N PRO A 547 -6.22 10.40 -23.09
CA PRO A 547 -5.80 11.73 -23.53
C PRO A 547 -4.81 11.61 -24.69
N ARG A 548 -4.73 12.65 -25.51
CA ARG A 548 -3.67 12.76 -26.50
C ARG A 548 -2.40 13.26 -25.83
N VAL A 549 -1.40 12.39 -25.74
CA VAL A 549 -0.09 12.73 -25.20
C VAL A 549 0.93 12.81 -26.31
N GLU A 550 1.68 13.90 -26.36
CA GLU A 550 2.75 14.13 -27.32
C GLU A 550 4.02 14.54 -26.57
N VAL A 551 5.16 14.05 -27.05
CA VAL A 551 6.49 14.36 -26.52
C VAL A 551 7.34 14.98 -27.61
N ALA A 552 7.86 16.17 -27.38
CA ALA A 552 8.74 16.85 -28.32
C ALA A 552 10.09 16.11 -28.38
N PRO A 553 10.57 15.69 -29.56
CA PRO A 553 11.78 14.85 -29.66
C PRO A 553 13.07 15.59 -29.24
N ASP A 554 13.11 16.92 -29.40
CA ASP A 554 14.30 17.72 -29.14
C ASP A 554 14.40 18.21 -27.67
N SER A 555 13.27 18.50 -27.05
CA SER A 555 13.21 19.10 -25.70
C SER A 555 12.62 18.18 -24.64
N PHE A 556 12.04 17.04 -25.04
CA PHE A 556 11.26 16.13 -24.22
C PHE A 556 10.08 16.81 -23.49
N ALA A 557 9.65 17.98 -23.97
CA ALA A 557 8.47 18.65 -23.46
C ALA A 557 7.23 17.80 -23.74
N VAL A 558 6.39 17.64 -22.74
CA VAL A 558 5.17 16.83 -22.83
C VAL A 558 3.96 17.73 -22.96
N THR A 559 3.07 17.45 -23.90
CA THR A 559 1.75 18.04 -23.95
C THR A 559 0.67 16.99 -23.72
N ILE A 560 -0.38 17.35 -23.01
CA ILE A 560 -1.56 16.52 -22.77
C ILE A 560 -2.77 17.27 -23.32
N ASP A 561 -3.46 16.70 -24.31
CA ASP A 561 -4.57 17.32 -25.04
C ASP A 561 -4.24 18.73 -25.59
N GLY A 562 -2.97 18.95 -25.95
CA GLY A 562 -2.44 20.20 -26.49
C GLY A 562 -1.98 21.22 -25.42
N GLU A 563 -2.14 20.93 -24.14
CA GLU A 563 -1.63 21.77 -23.04
C GLU A 563 -0.23 21.31 -22.62
N LEU A 564 0.71 22.27 -22.55
CA LEU A 564 2.09 22.00 -22.12
C LEU A 564 2.12 21.68 -20.61
N VAL A 565 2.81 20.61 -20.26
CA VAL A 565 3.05 20.25 -18.87
C VAL A 565 4.26 21.00 -18.32
N GLU A 566 4.04 21.80 -17.29
CA GLU A 566 5.12 22.46 -16.56
C GLU A 566 5.72 21.51 -15.51
N PRO A 567 7.02 21.23 -15.56
CA PRO A 567 7.66 20.24 -14.68
C PRO A 567 8.01 20.82 -13.30
N GLU A 568 7.08 21.54 -12.66
CA GLU A 568 7.30 22.10 -11.32
C GLU A 568 7.26 21.01 -10.25
N PRO A 569 8.36 20.77 -9.49
CA PRO A 569 8.36 19.84 -8.38
C PRO A 569 7.64 20.40 -7.16
N VAL A 570 7.14 19.52 -6.27
CA VAL A 570 6.63 19.93 -4.97
C VAL A 570 7.71 19.86 -3.89
N THR A 571 7.63 20.79 -2.93
CA THR A 571 8.57 20.89 -1.80
C THR A 571 8.03 20.31 -0.51
N GLU A 572 6.71 20.10 -0.42
CA GLU A 572 6.02 19.61 0.76
C GLU A 572 5.07 18.47 0.40
N LEU A 573 5.12 17.39 1.16
CA LEU A 573 4.18 16.27 1.09
C LEU A 573 3.51 16.05 2.44
N PRO A 574 2.23 15.65 2.47
CA PRO A 574 1.63 15.14 3.69
C PRO A 574 2.32 13.82 4.04
N TRP A 575 2.70 13.65 5.29
CA TRP A 575 3.36 12.44 5.79
C TRP A 575 4.60 12.05 4.99
N PRO A 576 5.80 12.59 5.32
CA PRO A 576 7.02 12.19 4.65
C PRO A 576 7.28 10.68 4.84
N SER A 577 7.74 10.02 3.79
CA SER A 577 8.16 8.61 3.84
C SER A 577 9.18 8.40 4.96
N GLY A 578 8.98 7.37 5.79
CA GLY A 578 9.90 7.00 6.86
C GLY A 578 9.68 7.68 8.21
N THR A 579 8.71 8.58 8.39
CA THR A 579 8.35 9.09 9.71
C THR A 579 7.41 8.11 10.41
N SER A 580 7.92 7.32 11.35
CA SER A 580 7.07 6.61 12.28
C SER A 580 6.40 7.64 13.20
N CYS A 581 5.10 7.89 12.99
CA CYS A 581 4.33 8.71 13.91
C CYS A 581 4.13 7.97 15.24
N SER A 582 5.08 8.14 16.14
CA SER A 582 5.02 7.56 17.49
C SER A 582 4.38 8.48 18.54
N ASP A 583 3.92 9.69 18.17
CA ASP A 583 3.28 10.60 19.15
C ASP A 583 1.77 10.73 18.92
N PRO A 584 0.95 10.03 19.72
CA PRO A 584 -0.50 10.19 19.71
C PRO A 584 -0.97 11.56 20.22
N ARG A 585 -0.07 12.40 20.79
CA ARG A 585 -0.43 13.72 21.30
C ARG A 585 -0.56 14.78 20.22
N SER A 586 0.08 14.60 19.05
CA SER A 586 -0.06 15.53 17.93
C SER A 586 -1.44 15.46 17.24
N ALA A 587 -2.11 14.30 17.32
CA ALA A 587 -3.43 14.11 16.73
C ALA A 587 -4.58 14.79 17.53
N ARG A 588 -4.36 15.09 18.82
CA ARG A 588 -5.40 15.70 19.68
C ARG A 588 -5.48 17.22 19.60
N SER A 589 -4.52 17.91 18.99
CA SER A 589 -4.47 19.39 19.03
C SER A 589 -5.18 20.13 17.90
N ARG A 590 -5.80 19.43 16.92
CA ARG A 590 -6.39 20.08 15.74
C ARG A 590 -7.88 19.84 15.49
N THR A 591 -8.59 19.32 16.48
CA THR A 591 -10.06 19.23 16.38
C THR A 591 -10.72 19.99 17.52
N HIS A 592 -10.83 21.29 17.45
CA HIS A 592 -11.92 22.18 17.91
C HIS A 592 -11.43 23.62 18.10
N PRO A 593 -12.11 24.64 17.60
CA PRO A 593 -11.97 25.99 18.11
C PRO A 593 -12.83 26.09 19.37
N VAL A 594 -12.22 25.99 20.56
CA VAL A 594 -12.88 26.38 21.80
C VAL A 594 -12.63 27.88 22.00
N ALA A 595 -13.72 28.62 22.13
CA ALA A 595 -13.72 30.03 22.45
C ALA A 595 -12.91 30.32 23.72
N ALA A 596 -12.04 31.32 23.63
CA ALA A 596 -11.27 31.83 24.75
C ALA A 596 -12.20 32.39 25.83
N THR A 597 -12.16 31.85 27.02
CA THR A 597 -12.51 32.55 28.24
C THR A 597 -11.27 32.68 29.11
N ASP A 598 -10.94 33.92 29.30
CA ASP A 598 -9.91 34.47 30.17
C ASP A 598 -9.97 33.91 31.61
N ARG A 599 -8.85 33.42 32.17
CA ARG A 599 -8.55 33.51 33.59
C ARG A 599 -7.11 33.13 33.97
N THR A 600 -6.43 34.17 34.50
CA THR A 600 -5.40 34.19 35.55
C THR A 600 -4.05 33.50 35.35
N ARG A 601 -3.07 34.35 35.22
CA ARG A 601 -1.63 34.12 35.36
C ARG A 601 -1.29 33.55 36.73
N ILE A 602 -0.60 32.43 36.76
CA ILE A 602 0.23 32.02 37.90
C ILE A 602 1.67 31.93 37.39
N HIS A 603 2.58 32.74 37.95
CA HIS A 603 4.01 32.70 37.63
C HIS A 603 4.68 31.52 38.36
N PRO A 604 5.51 30.73 37.70
CA PRO A 604 6.43 29.81 38.41
C PRO A 604 7.71 30.56 38.82
N PRO A 605 8.37 30.14 39.94
CA PRO A 605 9.59 30.77 40.44
C PRO A 605 10.80 30.46 39.56
N ALA A 606 11.74 31.41 39.51
CA ALA A 606 12.95 31.36 38.73
C ALA A 606 13.92 30.20 39.16
N PRO A 607 14.62 29.57 38.25
CA PRO A 607 15.62 28.57 38.62
C PRO A 607 16.95 29.23 38.99
N HIS A 608 17.56 28.73 40.09
CA HIS A 608 18.89 29.04 40.54
C HIS A 608 19.96 28.66 39.51
N ARG A 609 20.86 29.59 39.19
CA ARG A 609 22.07 29.34 38.40
C ARG A 609 23.15 28.71 39.32
N PRO A 610 23.80 27.63 38.93
CA PRO A 610 25.07 27.21 39.53
C PRO A 610 26.27 27.90 38.89
N ASP A 611 27.23 28.21 39.71
CA ASP A 611 28.46 28.90 39.48
C ASP A 611 29.42 28.11 38.55
N ARG A 612 29.98 28.79 37.52
CA ARG A 612 30.96 28.20 36.58
C ARG A 612 32.40 28.48 37.08
N THR A 613 32.99 27.50 37.75
CA THR A 613 34.44 27.43 37.81
C THR A 613 35.03 26.49 36.73
N ARG A 614 35.83 27.06 35.85
CA ARG A 614 36.56 26.39 34.78
C ARG A 614 37.50 25.32 35.36
N ARG A 615 37.32 24.05 34.90
CA ARG A 615 38.40 23.07 34.86
C ARG A 615 38.77 22.80 33.40
N LYS A 616 40.01 23.10 33.04
CA LYS A 616 40.65 22.62 31.79
C LYS A 616 40.79 21.09 31.93
N GLY A 617 40.05 20.34 31.13
CA GLY A 617 40.17 18.90 31.02
C GLY A 617 40.86 18.54 29.72
N ALA A 618 41.83 17.65 29.79
CA ALA A 618 42.56 17.09 28.64
C ALA A 618 41.59 16.41 27.65
N SER A 619 41.83 16.60 26.36
CA SER A 619 41.11 15.91 25.27
C SER A 619 41.43 14.42 25.33
N VAL A 620 40.45 13.61 25.65
CA VAL A 620 40.48 12.15 25.47
C VAL A 620 40.13 11.87 24.01
N PRO A 621 40.96 11.16 23.24
CA PRO A 621 40.62 10.78 21.88
C PRO A 621 39.40 9.87 21.92
N LEU A 622 38.34 10.20 21.18
CA LEU A 622 37.19 9.32 20.96
C LEU A 622 37.67 8.03 20.28
N PRO A 623 37.34 6.84 20.79
CA PRO A 623 37.59 5.61 20.08
C PRO A 623 36.89 5.66 18.71
N ALA A 624 37.61 5.28 17.64
CA ALA A 624 37.10 5.26 16.26
C ALA A 624 35.78 4.45 16.14
N ALA A 625 35.58 3.47 17.02
CA ALA A 625 34.36 2.70 17.13
C ALA A 625 33.09 3.54 17.43
N LEU A 626 33.20 4.65 18.19
CA LEU A 626 32.08 5.54 18.48
C LEU A 626 31.71 6.41 17.28
N LEU A 627 32.65 6.77 16.44
CA LEU A 627 32.44 7.49 15.18
C LEU A 627 31.74 6.57 14.15
N VAL A 628 32.12 5.29 14.13
CA VAL A 628 31.52 4.27 13.29
C VAL A 628 30.08 3.95 13.72
N LEU A 629 29.78 3.93 15.02
CA LEU A 629 28.40 3.74 15.54
C LEU A 629 27.50 4.98 15.34
N ALA A 630 28.10 6.15 15.16
CA ALA A 630 27.38 7.39 14.85
C ALA A 630 27.15 7.58 13.33
N ASP A 631 27.78 6.76 12.49
CA ASP A 631 27.60 6.81 11.04
C ASP A 631 26.31 6.06 10.66
N GLY A 632 25.30 6.80 10.21
CA GLY A 632 24.01 6.27 9.76
C GLY A 632 24.05 5.28 8.58
N ARG A 633 25.23 4.97 8.05
CA ARG A 633 25.47 3.98 6.98
C ARG A 633 25.73 2.55 7.48
N LEU A 634 25.84 2.35 8.80
CA LEU A 634 25.97 1.01 9.36
C LEU A 634 24.61 0.43 9.74
N PRO A 635 24.32 -0.83 9.39
CA PRO A 635 23.05 -1.49 9.69
C PRO A 635 22.98 -1.93 11.16
N ALA A 636 23.03 -0.97 12.08
CA ALA A 636 22.92 -1.21 13.53
C ALA A 636 21.51 -0.96 14.08
N GLY A 637 20.44 -1.28 13.30
CA GLY A 637 19.06 -1.22 13.73
C GLY A 637 18.49 0.19 13.99
N GLY A 638 19.22 1.24 13.61
CA GLY A 638 18.86 2.64 13.86
C GLY A 638 18.52 3.47 12.62
N HIS A 639 18.21 2.81 11.50
CA HIS A 639 18.08 3.47 10.19
C HIS A 639 16.83 4.32 9.97
N ALA A 640 16.00 4.54 10.97
CA ALA A 640 14.81 5.34 10.76
C ALA A 640 14.86 6.75 11.38
N HIS A 641 15.89 7.10 12.14
CA HIS A 641 15.88 8.39 12.87
C HIS A 641 17.30 8.93 13.07
N SER A 642 17.56 10.14 12.61
CA SER A 642 18.63 11.03 13.10
C SER A 642 18.56 11.23 14.62
N GLY A 643 17.65 10.52 15.29
CA GLY A 643 17.39 10.58 16.71
C GLY A 643 16.93 11.97 17.20
N GLY A 644 16.34 12.77 16.30
CA GLY A 644 15.94 14.14 16.56
C GLY A 644 17.09 15.15 16.45
N ALA A 645 18.24 14.76 15.88
CA ALA A 645 19.37 15.68 15.68
C ALA A 645 18.99 16.79 14.70
N GLU A 646 18.28 16.47 13.61
CA GLU A 646 17.80 17.45 12.64
C GLU A 646 16.79 18.42 13.25
N GLU A 647 15.88 17.95 14.09
CA GLU A 647 14.95 18.78 14.83
C GLU A 647 15.70 19.66 15.85
N ALA A 648 16.71 19.12 16.52
CA ALA A 648 17.55 19.89 17.45
C ALA A 648 18.38 20.97 16.72
N VAL A 649 18.79 20.73 15.47
CA VAL A 649 19.42 21.73 14.61
C VAL A 649 18.39 22.77 14.14
N ALA A 650 17.24 22.34 13.68
CA ALA A 650 16.16 23.23 13.22
C ALA A 650 15.65 24.16 14.33
N ASP A 651 15.56 23.65 15.56
CA ASP A 651 15.17 24.41 16.75
C ASP A 651 16.32 25.28 17.33
N GLY A 652 17.51 25.26 16.73
CA GLY A 652 18.68 25.99 17.21
C GLY A 652 19.28 25.46 18.51
N ARG A 653 18.86 24.27 18.96
CA ARG A 653 19.43 23.58 20.16
C ARG A 653 20.82 23.01 19.87
N VAL A 654 21.12 22.75 18.61
CA VAL A 654 22.42 22.36 18.09
C VAL A 654 22.80 23.39 17.05
N SER A 655 23.74 24.28 17.41
CA SER A 655 24.16 25.40 16.56
C SER A 655 25.61 25.28 16.08
N GLY A 656 26.33 24.25 16.56
CA GLY A 656 27.71 24.03 16.20
C GLY A 656 28.26 22.67 16.67
N PRO A 657 29.52 22.37 16.33
CA PRO A 657 30.13 21.06 16.62
C PRO A 657 30.15 20.69 18.11
N ALA A 658 30.25 21.67 19.01
CA ALA A 658 30.25 21.43 20.45
C ALA A 658 28.85 21.02 20.97
N ASP A 659 27.79 21.62 20.43
CA ASP A 659 26.41 21.29 20.79
C ASP A 659 26.02 19.92 20.22
N LEU A 660 26.47 19.62 18.99
CA LEU A 660 26.27 18.30 18.39
C LEU A 660 26.98 17.21 19.19
N TYR A 661 28.20 17.48 19.65
CA TYR A 661 28.92 16.55 20.53
C TYR A 661 28.19 16.30 21.84
N ALA A 662 27.71 17.36 22.50
CA ALA A 662 26.93 17.25 23.74
C ALA A 662 25.60 16.49 23.54
N TYR A 663 24.94 16.71 22.41
CA TYR A 663 23.73 16.01 22.01
C TYR A 663 23.99 14.51 21.80
N CYS A 664 25.01 14.15 21.03
CA CYS A 664 25.41 12.76 20.78
C CYS A 664 25.84 12.04 22.07
N LEU A 665 26.57 12.73 22.93
CA LEU A 665 27.00 12.20 24.24
C LEU A 665 25.79 11.93 25.16
N GLY A 666 24.83 12.83 25.20
CA GLY A 666 23.58 12.64 25.94
C GLY A 666 22.80 11.42 25.45
N ARG A 667 22.73 11.23 24.14
CA ARG A 667 22.10 10.06 23.52
C ARG A 667 22.86 8.77 23.79
N ALA A 668 24.19 8.78 23.76
CA ALA A 668 25.00 7.61 24.10
C ALA A 668 24.80 7.17 25.55
N HIS A 669 24.67 8.13 26.48
CA HIS A 669 24.42 7.86 27.90
C HIS A 669 22.97 7.46 28.23
N THR A 670 22.02 7.64 27.34
CA THR A 670 20.62 7.25 27.51
C THR A 670 20.29 6.01 26.65
N THR A 671 19.89 6.25 25.42
CA THR A 671 19.44 5.19 24.50
C THR A 671 20.56 4.22 24.11
N GLY A 672 21.81 4.75 23.92
CA GLY A 672 22.96 3.95 23.56
C GLY A 672 23.43 3.00 24.65
N LEU A 673 23.37 3.45 25.91
CA LEU A 673 23.74 2.60 27.07
C LEU A 673 22.73 1.48 27.30
N VAL A 674 21.45 1.77 27.12
CA VAL A 674 20.38 0.76 27.20
C VAL A 674 20.53 -0.28 26.07
N ALA A 675 20.76 0.16 24.85
CA ALA A 675 20.99 -0.73 23.72
C ALA A 675 22.25 -1.59 23.88
N ALA A 676 23.35 -1.00 24.36
CA ALA A 676 24.60 -1.72 24.65
C ALA A 676 24.45 -2.72 25.78
N SER A 677 23.68 -2.39 26.85
CA SER A 677 23.40 -3.29 27.95
C SER A 677 22.55 -4.48 27.53
N LEU A 678 21.55 -4.27 26.67
CA LEU A 678 20.74 -5.33 26.09
C LEU A 678 21.56 -6.23 25.16
N ALA A 679 22.45 -5.65 24.32
CA ALA A 679 23.32 -6.42 23.45
C ALA A 679 24.36 -7.25 24.24
N ALA A 680 24.92 -6.71 25.33
CA ALA A 680 25.82 -7.43 26.21
C ALA A 680 25.10 -8.59 26.93
N ALA A 681 23.89 -8.34 27.43
CA ALA A 681 23.07 -9.41 28.07
C ALA A 681 22.68 -10.52 27.09
N ALA A 682 22.42 -10.17 25.82
CA ALA A 682 22.17 -11.14 24.77
C ALA A 682 23.42 -11.95 24.39
N ALA A 683 24.60 -11.31 24.39
CA ALA A 683 25.89 -11.97 24.10
C ALA A 683 26.30 -12.94 25.22
N ASP A 684 26.07 -12.56 26.49
CA ASP A 684 26.35 -13.42 27.64
C ASP A 684 25.41 -14.66 27.75
N GLY A 685 24.27 -14.63 27.06
CA GLY A 685 23.33 -15.76 26.96
C GLY A 685 23.64 -16.75 25.82
N LEU A 686 24.60 -16.47 24.96
CA LEU A 686 25.04 -17.34 23.89
C LEU A 686 26.30 -18.11 24.33
N ASP A 687 26.09 -19.35 24.80
CA ASP A 687 27.18 -20.30 25.06
C ASP A 687 27.94 -20.57 23.75
N PRO A 688 29.27 -20.44 23.69
CA PRO A 688 30.00 -20.71 22.46
C PRO A 688 30.05 -22.24 22.23
N LEU A 689 29.33 -22.70 21.20
CA LEU A 689 29.55 -24.01 20.60
C LEU A 689 30.71 -23.95 19.63
#